data_4fb5a10c6e4f55ed343ee69c53c7e4b4
#
_entry.id   4fb5a10c6e4f55ed343ee69c53c7e4b4
#
_cell.length_a   1.000
_cell.length_b   1.000
_cell.length_c   1.000
_cell.angle_alpha   90.00
_cell.angle_beta   90.00
_cell.angle_gamma   90.00
#
_symmetry.space_group_name_H-M   'P 1'
#
loop_
_entity.id
_entity.type
_entity.pdbx_description
1 polymer ?
#
loop_
_entity_poly.entity_id
_entity_poly.type
_entity_poly.pdbx_seq_one_letter_code
_entity_poly.pdbx_strand_id
1 'polypeptide(L)'
;MASENVTLPITGMTCANCALNIERSLKKVQGVEQTNVNFAAEQASVSFDPAKVQIDDLVKMIQDAGYGIATAKVELPITGMTCANCAMNIERTLNKKVPGVVQASVNFASERATVEYLPTLTDLDKIVSAIQQAGFDAILPDDEAEEEDIEQRARRLEIANQTKKFIVGLIFTLPLFLWSMGRDFGLLGVWSHAVWVNWVFWALATPVQFYTGWDYYTGGLKSLRNRSANMDVLVAMGSSVAYFYSLAVLLYPSLGSHVYFETSAVIITLIKLGKMLEARAKGRTGNAIRKLMGLRPKTATVLRDGREVEVPLKQVKVDDLVVVRPGEKIPVDGTVLEGASAVDESMLTGEPIPVDKVPGDAVVGATINSQGLLKFQATKVGKDTALAQIIRLVQEAQGSKAPIQALADRVAAVFVPGVIGIAIATFTMWWILGGEFVPAMIRLVAVLIIACPCALGLATPTAIMAGTGKGAEKGILFKDSEALEKATKLKTIVLDKTGTLTLGKPAVADVISFNGSSPGQDEGELLKIAASVERGSEHPVGRAIIKEAERRGMALLEPEEFQALGGLGVQARVDGQLVYVGKPDWFVEMGVNIDRGNEHIHTLQSQGKTLMAVVVERRLAGLIAVADSLKPESKEAVEELRRQGLTVVMLTGDNIQTARSIAEQVHVDEIVAEVRPDEKSMKVKELQDKGQMVGMVGDGINDAPALAQADVGIAIGTGTDVAIETGDVILASGNLVGVSRAIELSRATMRTVKQNLFWAFIYNIVLIPIAAGLLYPLDFMPGFLRQLHPILAALAMALSSVTV
;
A
#
# COMPACT_ATOMS: atom_id res chain seq x y z
N MET A 1 -0.36 42.66 19.56
CA MET A 1 -0.28 41.22 19.56
C MET A 1 0.48 40.84 18.31
N ALA A 2 1.40 39.91 18.37
CA ALA A 2 2.20 39.59 17.20
C ALA A 2 1.33 38.76 16.21
N SER A 3 0.97 39.35 15.08
CA SER A 3 0.38 38.61 13.97
C SER A 3 1.45 37.78 13.29
N GLU A 4 1.12 36.53 12.96
CA GLU A 4 2.00 35.62 12.23
C GLU A 4 1.56 35.60 10.76
N ASN A 5 2.55 35.59 9.84
CA ASN A 5 2.29 35.51 8.42
C ASN A 5 2.67 34.13 7.89
N VAL A 6 1.76 33.49 7.19
CA VAL A 6 1.97 32.20 6.55
C VAL A 6 1.68 32.27 5.06
N THR A 7 2.47 31.61 4.25
CA THR A 7 2.22 31.45 2.81
C THR A 7 1.94 29.98 2.53
N LEU A 8 0.71 29.69 2.04
CA LEU A 8 0.24 28.35 1.74
C LEU A 8 0.18 28.14 0.23
N PRO A 9 0.86 27.12 -0.33
CA PRO A 9 0.76 26.78 -1.74
C PRO A 9 -0.59 26.10 -2.01
N ILE A 10 -1.36 26.65 -2.96
CA ILE A 10 -2.73 26.19 -3.26
C ILE A 10 -2.75 25.46 -4.58
N THR A 11 -3.46 24.33 -4.62
CA THR A 11 -3.69 23.57 -5.85
C THR A 11 -5.18 23.59 -6.23
N GLY A 12 -5.46 23.41 -7.53
CA GLY A 12 -6.85 23.34 -8.03
C GLY A 12 -7.48 24.70 -8.36
N MET A 13 -6.73 25.79 -8.32
CA MET A 13 -7.22 27.09 -8.81
C MET A 13 -7.18 27.13 -10.33
N THR A 14 -8.32 27.37 -10.99
CA THR A 14 -8.44 27.45 -12.45
C THR A 14 -8.66 28.86 -12.99
N CYS A 15 -9.01 29.82 -12.13
CA CYS A 15 -9.27 31.19 -12.51
C CYS A 15 -9.14 32.16 -11.31
N ALA A 16 -9.08 33.45 -11.59
CA ALA A 16 -9.01 34.49 -10.56
C ALA A 16 -10.20 34.49 -9.59
N ASN A 17 -11.36 34.00 -10.01
CA ASN A 17 -12.51 33.87 -9.10
C ASN A 17 -12.29 32.76 -8.05
N CYS A 18 -11.49 31.74 -8.34
CA CYS A 18 -11.08 30.74 -7.35
C CYS A 18 -10.28 31.40 -6.23
N ALA A 19 -9.32 32.26 -6.56
CA ALA A 19 -8.53 33.01 -5.59
C ALA A 19 -9.42 33.89 -4.68
N LEU A 20 -10.39 34.59 -5.26
CA LEU A 20 -11.36 35.39 -4.49
C LEU A 20 -12.23 34.53 -3.58
N ASN A 21 -12.56 33.33 -3.99
CA ASN A 21 -13.36 32.39 -3.19
C ASN A 21 -12.58 31.92 -1.96
N ILE A 22 -11.31 31.57 -2.14
CA ILE A 22 -10.39 31.19 -1.07
C ILE A 22 -10.19 32.33 -0.09
N GLU A 23 -9.94 33.56 -0.60
CA GLU A 23 -9.83 34.75 0.25
C GLU A 23 -11.07 34.97 1.13
N ARG A 24 -12.27 34.85 0.52
CA ARG A 24 -13.53 34.99 1.25
C ARG A 24 -13.71 33.91 2.31
N SER A 25 -13.28 32.70 2.04
CA SER A 25 -13.37 31.61 2.99
C SER A 25 -12.39 31.82 4.14
N LEU A 26 -11.15 32.17 3.87
CA LEU A 26 -10.13 32.46 4.89
C LEU A 26 -10.51 33.66 5.77
N LYS A 27 -11.09 34.72 5.20
CA LYS A 27 -11.59 35.90 5.96
C LYS A 27 -12.71 35.58 6.94
N LYS A 28 -13.40 34.45 6.81
CA LYS A 28 -14.44 34.02 7.76
C LYS A 28 -13.87 33.38 9.01
N VAL A 29 -12.60 32.98 9.00
CA VAL A 29 -11.94 32.35 10.14
C VAL A 29 -11.66 33.41 11.21
N GLN A 30 -12.19 33.20 12.40
CA GLN A 30 -12.07 34.15 13.52
C GLN A 30 -10.60 34.17 13.98
N GLY A 31 -9.92 35.29 13.78
CA GLY A 31 -8.51 35.47 14.13
C GLY A 31 -7.61 35.68 12.91
N VAL A 32 -8.15 35.56 11.70
CA VAL A 32 -7.47 35.98 10.46
C VAL A 32 -7.63 37.49 10.29
N GLU A 33 -6.51 38.19 10.15
CA GLU A 33 -6.46 39.65 10.03
C GLU A 33 -6.42 40.08 8.56
N GLN A 34 -5.60 39.44 7.75
CA GLN A 34 -5.43 39.78 6.35
C GLN A 34 -5.17 38.53 5.51
N THR A 35 -5.76 38.49 4.31
CA THR A 35 -5.54 37.42 3.34
C THR A 35 -5.32 38.01 1.96
N ASN A 36 -4.37 37.46 1.25
CA ASN A 36 -4.09 37.78 -0.16
C ASN A 36 -3.81 36.47 -0.90
N VAL A 37 -4.63 36.15 -1.89
CA VAL A 37 -4.47 34.94 -2.72
C VAL A 37 -4.03 35.34 -4.12
N ASN A 38 -2.84 34.93 -4.49
CA ASN A 38 -2.26 35.17 -5.80
C ASN A 38 -2.53 33.95 -6.71
N PHE A 39 -3.42 34.13 -7.68
CA PHE A 39 -3.74 33.08 -8.65
C PHE A 39 -2.54 32.68 -9.52
N ALA A 40 -1.72 33.65 -9.95
CA ALA A 40 -0.59 33.37 -10.83
C ALA A 40 0.58 32.68 -10.13
N ALA A 41 0.75 32.94 -8.82
CA ALA A 41 1.75 32.26 -8.00
C ALA A 41 1.21 31.01 -7.31
N GLU A 42 -0.10 30.72 -7.43
CA GLU A 42 -0.79 29.62 -6.76
C GLU A 42 -0.56 29.61 -5.24
N GLN A 43 -0.57 30.78 -4.61
CA GLN A 43 -0.26 30.96 -3.19
C GLN A 43 -1.28 31.83 -2.48
N ALA A 44 -1.57 31.47 -1.22
CA ALA A 44 -2.32 32.31 -0.28
C ALA A 44 -1.40 32.79 0.84
N SER A 45 -1.24 34.11 0.99
CA SER A 45 -0.59 34.73 2.14
C SER A 45 -1.64 35.13 3.16
N VAL A 46 -1.52 34.64 4.40
CA VAL A 46 -2.49 34.85 5.46
C VAL A 46 -1.77 35.41 6.69
N SER A 47 -2.25 36.55 7.18
CA SER A 47 -1.86 37.12 8.47
C SER A 47 -2.91 36.76 9.50
N PHE A 48 -2.52 36.17 10.63
CA PHE A 48 -3.46 35.67 11.64
C PHE A 48 -2.88 35.75 13.06
N ASP A 49 -3.76 35.72 14.05
CA ASP A 49 -3.43 35.67 15.48
C ASP A 49 -3.23 34.20 15.91
N PRO A 50 -1.97 33.74 16.18
CA PRO A 50 -1.67 32.35 16.51
C PRO A 50 -2.30 31.89 17.84
N ALA A 51 -2.79 32.80 18.66
CA ALA A 51 -3.53 32.46 19.89
C ALA A 51 -4.98 32.03 19.60
N LYS A 52 -5.53 32.35 18.42
CA LYS A 52 -6.94 32.08 18.07
C LYS A 52 -7.08 31.09 16.92
N VAL A 53 -6.10 30.99 16.01
CA VAL A 53 -6.16 30.17 14.80
C VAL A 53 -4.86 29.39 14.68
N GLN A 54 -5.00 28.12 14.39
CA GLN A 54 -3.88 27.26 14.02
C GLN A 54 -3.75 27.16 12.49
N ILE A 55 -2.57 26.83 11.98
CA ILE A 55 -2.34 26.64 10.55
C ILE A 55 -3.25 25.54 9.99
N ASP A 56 -3.50 24.49 10.77
CA ASP A 56 -4.41 23.40 10.40
C ASP A 56 -5.83 23.87 10.13
N ASP A 57 -6.31 24.89 10.86
CA ASP A 57 -7.64 25.48 10.64
C ASP A 57 -7.69 26.22 9.29
N LEU A 58 -6.60 26.88 8.89
CA LEU A 58 -6.48 27.55 7.60
C LEU A 58 -6.44 26.53 6.46
N VAL A 59 -5.65 25.45 6.62
CA VAL A 59 -5.56 24.34 5.68
C VAL A 59 -6.94 23.73 5.46
N LYS A 60 -7.64 23.40 6.55
CA LYS A 60 -8.98 22.82 6.49
C LYS A 60 -9.99 23.73 5.79
N MET A 61 -9.95 25.03 6.07
CA MET A 61 -10.84 25.99 5.43
C MET A 61 -10.64 26.09 3.92
N ILE A 62 -9.40 25.94 3.43
CA ILE A 62 -9.09 25.89 2.00
C ILE A 62 -9.61 24.60 1.39
N GLN A 63 -9.45 23.48 2.07
CA GLN A 63 -9.97 22.17 1.64
C GLN A 63 -11.51 22.16 1.62
N ASP A 64 -12.16 22.70 2.65
CA ASP A 64 -13.62 22.83 2.72
C ASP A 64 -14.18 23.78 1.63
N ALA A 65 -13.35 24.70 1.14
CA ALA A 65 -13.69 25.55 -0.01
C ALA A 65 -13.51 24.84 -1.37
N GLY A 66 -13.06 23.56 -1.36
CA GLY A 66 -12.90 22.74 -2.56
C GLY A 66 -11.55 22.88 -3.26
N TYR A 67 -10.51 23.38 -2.56
CA TYR A 67 -9.15 23.54 -3.11
C TYR A 67 -8.14 22.70 -2.32
N GLY A 68 -7.07 22.28 -2.99
CA GLY A 68 -5.97 21.55 -2.37
C GLY A 68 -4.87 22.48 -1.87
N ILE A 69 -3.98 21.94 -1.05
CA ILE A 69 -2.72 22.57 -0.67
C ILE A 69 -1.60 21.64 -1.10
N ALA A 70 -0.56 22.19 -1.71
CA ALA A 70 0.60 21.42 -2.12
C ALA A 70 1.39 21.01 -0.86
N THR A 71 1.39 19.72 -0.54
CA THR A 71 2.17 19.12 0.52
C THR A 71 3.32 18.32 -0.06
N ALA A 72 4.39 18.17 0.68
CA ALA A 72 5.44 17.21 0.41
C ALA A 72 5.27 16.00 1.32
N LYS A 73 5.53 14.82 0.77
CA LYS A 73 5.49 13.58 1.52
C LYS A 73 6.89 12.98 1.57
N VAL A 74 7.32 12.58 2.76
CA VAL A 74 8.63 11.93 2.98
C VAL A 74 8.46 10.70 3.84
N GLU A 75 9.23 9.68 3.53
CA GLU A 75 9.39 8.50 4.37
C GLU A 75 10.79 8.50 4.99
N LEU A 76 10.84 8.44 6.32
CA LEU A 76 12.07 8.46 7.08
C LEU A 76 12.23 7.15 7.85
N PRO A 77 13.31 6.39 7.65
CA PRO A 77 13.65 5.28 8.52
C PRO A 77 13.94 5.79 9.94
N ILE A 78 13.33 5.14 10.93
CA ILE A 78 13.45 5.50 12.34
C ILE A 78 14.18 4.40 13.09
N THR A 79 15.17 4.77 13.89
CA THR A 79 15.90 3.83 14.74
C THR A 79 15.62 4.06 16.23
N GLY A 80 15.74 2.99 17.02
CA GLY A 80 15.57 3.05 18.47
C GLY A 80 14.13 2.86 18.99
N MET A 81 13.16 2.53 18.10
CA MET A 81 11.82 2.15 18.54
C MET A 81 11.81 0.74 19.13
N THR A 82 11.24 0.57 20.33
CA THR A 82 11.16 -0.72 21.02
C THR A 82 9.76 -1.30 21.08
N CYS A 83 8.72 -0.51 20.78
CA CYS A 83 7.32 -0.95 20.83
C CYS A 83 6.40 0.00 20.05
N ALA A 84 5.14 -0.40 19.82
CA ALA A 84 4.14 0.41 19.14
C ALA A 84 3.88 1.76 19.83
N ASN A 85 3.98 1.82 21.16
CA ASN A 85 3.85 3.09 21.88
C ASN A 85 4.98 4.10 21.56
N CYS A 86 6.17 3.60 21.18
CA CYS A 86 7.25 4.47 20.69
C CYS A 86 6.84 5.14 19.38
N ALA A 87 6.26 4.38 18.45
CA ALA A 87 5.73 4.90 17.20
C ALA A 87 4.63 5.94 17.43
N MET A 88 3.65 5.66 18.30
CA MET A 88 2.60 6.63 18.68
C MET A 88 3.17 7.90 19.33
N ASN A 89 4.28 7.78 20.06
CA ASN A 89 4.92 8.94 20.68
C ASN A 89 5.58 9.86 19.64
N ILE A 90 6.24 9.26 18.64
CA ILE A 90 6.80 10.01 17.50
C ILE A 90 5.68 10.68 16.71
N GLU A 91 4.62 9.93 16.38
CA GLU A 91 3.43 10.49 15.69
C GLU A 91 2.84 11.70 16.44
N ARG A 92 2.64 11.55 17.75
CA ARG A 92 2.12 12.65 18.58
C ARG A 92 3.05 13.85 18.58
N THR A 93 4.36 13.62 18.58
CA THR A 93 5.35 14.70 18.58
C THR A 93 5.33 15.41 17.22
N LEU A 94 5.33 14.69 16.13
CA LEU A 94 5.29 15.27 14.78
C LEU A 94 3.97 16.02 14.53
N ASN A 95 2.83 15.36 14.77
CA ASN A 95 1.51 15.95 14.51
C ASN A 95 1.14 17.13 15.42
N LYS A 96 1.73 17.25 16.64
CA LYS A 96 1.33 18.29 17.60
C LYS A 96 2.39 19.35 17.88
N LYS A 97 3.66 19.06 17.61
CA LYS A 97 4.76 19.96 18.02
C LYS A 97 5.54 20.53 16.84
N VAL A 98 5.37 20.01 15.62
CA VAL A 98 6.08 20.50 14.45
C VAL A 98 5.11 21.29 13.59
N PRO A 99 5.23 22.62 13.56
CA PRO A 99 4.39 23.45 12.69
C PRO A 99 4.62 23.08 11.23
N GLY A 100 3.54 22.97 10.45
CA GLY A 100 3.63 22.62 9.02
C GLY A 100 3.61 21.12 8.74
N VAL A 101 3.59 20.24 9.74
CA VAL A 101 3.27 18.82 9.53
C VAL A 101 1.76 18.67 9.44
N VAL A 102 1.26 18.25 8.29
CA VAL A 102 -0.17 18.02 8.03
C VAL A 102 -0.60 16.68 8.63
N GLN A 103 0.18 15.64 8.37
CA GLN A 103 -0.06 14.32 8.92
C GLN A 103 1.25 13.54 9.03
N ALA A 104 1.46 12.91 10.17
CA ALA A 104 2.55 11.95 10.36
C ALA A 104 1.99 10.62 10.85
N SER A 105 2.44 9.54 10.24
CA SER A 105 2.14 8.16 10.60
C SER A 105 3.44 7.40 10.76
N VAL A 106 3.58 6.66 11.85
CA VAL A 106 4.79 5.88 12.12
C VAL A 106 4.44 4.41 12.25
N ASN A 107 5.03 3.60 11.40
CA ASN A 107 4.85 2.16 11.42
C ASN A 107 6.00 1.52 12.20
N PHE A 108 5.68 0.91 13.33
CA PHE A 108 6.65 0.28 14.20
C PHE A 108 7.34 -0.94 13.56
N ALA A 109 6.66 -1.70 12.71
CA ALA A 109 7.22 -2.92 12.13
C ALA A 109 8.14 -2.65 10.94
N SER A 110 7.79 -1.68 10.09
CA SER A 110 8.66 -1.22 9.01
C SER A 110 9.75 -0.28 9.51
N GLU A 111 9.59 0.25 10.74
CA GLU A 111 10.50 1.23 11.35
C GLU A 111 10.60 2.53 10.52
N ARG A 112 9.50 2.91 9.85
CA ARG A 112 9.41 4.11 9.01
C ARG A 112 8.36 5.07 9.52
N ALA A 113 8.67 6.36 9.40
CA ALA A 113 7.72 7.46 9.55
C ALA A 113 7.38 8.01 8.17
N THR A 114 6.10 8.04 7.85
CA THR A 114 5.57 8.76 6.69
C THR A 114 5.05 10.10 7.17
N VAL A 115 5.65 11.18 6.69
CA VAL A 115 5.33 12.55 7.11
C VAL A 115 4.88 13.36 5.90
N GLU A 116 3.67 13.87 5.97
CA GLU A 116 3.15 14.84 5.02
C GLU A 116 3.25 16.22 5.64
N TYR A 117 3.93 17.14 4.96
CA TYR A 117 4.26 18.44 5.50
C TYR A 117 4.20 19.55 4.45
N LEU A 118 4.14 20.79 4.91
CA LEU A 118 4.17 22.00 4.08
C LEU A 118 5.63 22.46 3.97
N PRO A 119 6.27 22.37 2.78
CA PRO A 119 7.67 22.74 2.59
C PRO A 119 7.96 24.22 2.85
N THR A 120 6.93 25.06 2.81
CA THR A 120 7.01 26.49 3.11
C THR A 120 7.12 26.79 4.60
N LEU A 121 6.81 25.84 5.49
CA LEU A 121 6.75 26.04 6.95
C LEU A 121 7.77 25.19 7.70
N THR A 122 8.02 23.99 7.20
CA THR A 122 8.95 23.06 7.83
C THR A 122 9.82 22.38 6.78
N ASP A 123 11.00 21.96 7.21
CA ASP A 123 11.97 21.24 6.41
C ASP A 123 12.29 19.88 7.06
N LEU A 124 13.00 19.05 6.34
CA LEU A 124 13.39 17.71 6.81
C LEU A 124 14.23 17.76 8.09
N ASP A 125 15.09 18.77 8.24
CA ASP A 125 15.97 18.91 9.42
C ASP A 125 15.14 19.18 10.67
N LYS A 126 14.08 19.97 10.59
CA LYS A 126 13.16 20.21 11.72
C LYS A 126 12.37 18.96 12.09
N ILE A 127 11.91 18.19 11.09
CA ILE A 127 11.23 16.91 11.30
C ILE A 127 12.17 15.93 12.02
N VAL A 128 13.39 15.76 11.53
CA VAL A 128 14.40 14.90 12.15
C VAL A 128 14.76 15.36 13.56
N SER A 129 14.96 16.67 13.76
CA SER A 129 15.24 17.23 15.09
C SER A 129 14.10 16.95 16.08
N ALA A 130 12.85 17.01 15.65
CA ALA A 130 11.71 16.70 16.50
C ALA A 130 11.66 15.19 16.87
N ILE A 131 12.04 14.31 15.95
CA ILE A 131 12.18 12.87 16.21
C ILE A 131 13.30 12.62 17.23
N GLN A 132 14.43 13.30 17.07
CA GLN A 132 15.56 13.22 18.01
C GLN A 132 15.17 13.74 19.40
N GLN A 133 14.46 14.84 19.50
CA GLN A 133 13.92 15.35 20.78
C GLN A 133 12.95 14.37 21.44
N ALA A 134 12.20 13.59 20.66
CA ALA A 134 11.37 12.51 21.19
C ALA A 134 12.20 11.30 21.68
N GLY A 135 13.53 11.32 21.44
CA GLY A 135 14.48 10.31 21.90
C GLY A 135 14.72 9.16 20.92
N PHE A 136 14.47 9.38 19.64
CA PHE A 136 14.67 8.43 18.55
C PHE A 136 15.54 9.08 17.47
N ASP A 137 16.17 8.29 16.59
CA ASP A 137 16.92 8.81 15.46
C ASP A 137 16.18 8.54 14.15
N ALA A 138 16.30 9.47 13.20
CA ALA A 138 15.83 9.33 11.83
C ALA A 138 17.00 9.45 10.86
N ILE A 139 16.95 8.68 9.79
CA ILE A 139 17.96 8.67 8.74
C ILE A 139 17.44 9.55 7.60
N LEU A 140 18.23 10.58 7.23
CA LEU A 140 17.95 11.42 6.06
C LEU A 140 18.41 10.68 4.80
N PRO A 141 17.56 10.55 3.78
CA PRO A 141 17.94 9.93 2.53
C PRO A 141 18.71 10.93 1.65
N ASP A 142 20.02 10.78 1.56
CA ASP A 142 20.83 11.49 0.57
C ASP A 142 20.79 10.79 -0.80
N ASP A 143 20.65 9.47 -0.82
CA ASP A 143 20.58 8.63 -2.01
C ASP A 143 19.91 7.29 -1.67
N GLU A 144 18.97 6.78 -2.50
CA GLU A 144 18.23 5.54 -2.23
C GLU A 144 19.13 4.31 -1.98
N ALA A 145 20.28 4.24 -2.64
CA ALA A 145 21.24 3.15 -2.48
C ALA A 145 22.04 3.27 -1.18
N GLU A 146 22.32 4.49 -0.70
CA GLU A 146 22.98 4.73 0.58
C GLU A 146 22.01 4.55 1.75
N GLU A 147 20.73 4.95 1.56
CA GLU A 147 19.67 4.73 2.54
C GLU A 147 19.51 3.23 2.88
N GLU A 148 19.48 2.37 1.86
CA GLU A 148 19.37 0.92 2.07
C GLU A 148 20.55 0.34 2.83
N ASP A 149 21.77 0.74 2.50
CA ASP A 149 22.98 0.28 3.19
C ASP A 149 23.00 0.75 4.65
N ILE A 150 22.55 1.96 4.94
CA ILE A 150 22.49 2.52 6.29
C ILE A 150 21.40 1.83 7.10
N GLU A 151 20.19 1.64 6.53
CA GLU A 151 19.10 0.92 7.20
C GLU A 151 19.49 -0.53 7.51
N GLN A 152 20.13 -1.23 6.57
CA GLN A 152 20.59 -2.59 6.79
C GLN A 152 21.66 -2.67 7.88
N ARG A 153 22.61 -1.71 7.91
CA ARG A 153 23.60 -1.63 8.97
C ARG A 153 22.95 -1.41 10.32
N ALA A 154 22.02 -0.47 10.43
CA ALA A 154 21.29 -0.19 11.66
C ALA A 154 20.55 -1.45 12.16
N ARG A 155 19.83 -2.15 11.29
CA ARG A 155 19.15 -3.41 11.63
C ARG A 155 20.11 -4.53 12.03
N ARG A 156 21.21 -4.71 11.31
CA ARG A 156 22.23 -5.71 11.68
C ARG A 156 22.84 -5.42 13.04
N LEU A 157 23.12 -4.15 13.32
CA LEU A 157 23.65 -3.71 14.62
C LEU A 157 22.62 -3.95 15.73
N GLU A 158 21.35 -3.66 15.49
CA GLU A 158 20.29 -3.91 16.46
C GLU A 158 20.14 -5.41 16.76
N ILE A 159 20.03 -6.27 15.72
CA ILE A 159 19.96 -7.73 15.88
C ILE A 159 21.21 -8.24 16.65
N ALA A 160 22.39 -7.76 16.31
CA ALA A 160 23.64 -8.14 16.99
C ALA A 160 23.62 -7.71 18.46
N ASN A 161 23.18 -6.48 18.75
CA ASN A 161 23.09 -5.94 20.10
C ASN A 161 22.07 -6.72 20.95
N GLN A 162 20.84 -6.98 20.42
CA GLN A 162 19.82 -7.76 21.11
C GLN A 162 20.29 -9.20 21.35
N THR A 163 20.97 -9.82 20.36
CA THR A 163 21.54 -11.16 20.48
C THR A 163 22.65 -11.19 21.55
N LYS A 164 23.56 -10.20 21.54
CA LYS A 164 24.64 -10.10 22.56
C LYS A 164 24.08 -9.97 23.97
N LYS A 165 23.10 -9.06 24.15
CA LYS A 165 22.45 -8.87 25.47
C LYS A 165 21.71 -10.11 25.94
N PHE A 166 21.01 -10.82 25.03
CA PHE A 166 20.36 -12.09 25.34
C PHE A 166 21.38 -13.17 25.77
N ILE A 167 22.49 -13.33 25.04
CA ILE A 167 23.53 -14.31 25.38
C ILE A 167 24.14 -14.00 26.75
N VAL A 168 24.46 -12.75 27.02
CA VAL A 168 24.96 -12.33 28.35
C VAL A 168 23.92 -12.65 29.42
N GLY A 169 22.65 -12.28 29.20
CA GLY A 169 21.56 -12.61 30.09
C GLY A 169 21.49 -14.12 30.38
N LEU A 170 21.55 -14.94 29.34
CA LEU A 170 21.47 -16.40 29.45
C LEU A 170 22.64 -16.98 30.25
N ILE A 171 23.88 -16.51 30.02
CA ILE A 171 25.09 -16.98 30.72
C ILE A 171 24.97 -16.81 32.24
N PHE A 172 24.39 -15.70 32.69
CA PHE A 172 24.23 -15.42 34.11
C PHE A 172 22.92 -15.98 34.68
N THR A 173 21.86 -15.97 33.93
CA THR A 173 20.52 -16.42 34.39
C THR A 173 20.44 -17.94 34.48
N LEU A 174 20.99 -18.69 33.51
CA LEU A 174 20.86 -20.14 33.48
C LEU A 174 21.47 -20.84 34.74
N PRO A 175 22.72 -20.57 35.15
CA PRO A 175 23.26 -21.13 36.37
C PRO A 175 22.51 -20.64 37.61
N LEU A 176 22.11 -19.36 37.66
CA LEU A 176 21.32 -18.85 38.78
C LEU A 176 19.97 -19.56 38.90
N PHE A 177 19.28 -19.77 37.81
CA PHE A 177 17.98 -20.46 37.77
C PHE A 177 18.11 -21.93 38.16
N LEU A 178 19.06 -22.66 37.59
CA LEU A 178 19.28 -24.08 37.89
C LEU A 178 19.66 -24.28 39.36
N TRP A 179 20.50 -23.39 39.89
CA TRP A 179 20.87 -23.47 41.30
C TRP A 179 19.72 -23.14 42.24
N SER A 180 18.97 -22.08 41.97
CA SER A 180 17.79 -21.70 42.76
C SER A 180 16.71 -22.79 42.71
N MET A 181 16.38 -23.32 41.54
CA MET A 181 15.41 -24.41 41.40
C MET A 181 15.89 -25.72 42.08
N GLY A 182 17.18 -26.05 41.92
CA GLY A 182 17.77 -27.21 42.59
C GLY A 182 17.67 -27.11 44.13
N ARG A 183 17.84 -25.90 44.68
CA ARG A 183 17.64 -25.60 46.10
C ARG A 183 16.16 -25.78 46.50
N ASP A 184 15.25 -25.16 45.74
CA ASP A 184 13.82 -25.15 46.10
C ASP A 184 13.15 -26.54 45.97
N PHE A 185 13.64 -27.38 45.05
CA PHE A 185 13.20 -28.79 44.92
C PHE A 185 13.94 -29.74 45.84
N GLY A 186 14.84 -29.27 46.71
CA GLY A 186 15.61 -30.08 47.64
C GLY A 186 16.62 -31.06 47.00
N LEU A 187 17.00 -30.78 45.72
CA LEU A 187 17.96 -31.59 44.97
C LEU A 187 19.42 -31.32 45.40
N LEU A 188 19.64 -30.17 46.07
CA LEU A 188 20.94 -29.74 46.57
C LEU A 188 21.00 -29.88 48.08
N GLY A 189 22.17 -30.21 48.62
CA GLY A 189 22.39 -30.40 50.08
C GLY A 189 22.14 -29.11 50.88
N VAL A 190 22.18 -29.23 52.21
CA VAL A 190 21.92 -28.16 53.18
C VAL A 190 22.76 -26.91 52.94
N TRP A 191 23.97 -27.04 52.33
CA TRP A 191 24.86 -25.95 51.98
C TRP A 191 24.23 -24.93 51.03
N SER A 192 23.24 -25.34 50.23
CA SER A 192 22.57 -24.46 49.29
C SER A 192 21.70 -23.37 49.95
N HIS A 193 21.39 -23.53 51.23
CA HIS A 193 20.65 -22.56 52.06
C HIS A 193 21.62 -21.61 52.84
N ALA A 194 22.92 -21.76 52.66
CA ALA A 194 23.88 -20.89 53.34
C ALA A 194 23.76 -19.41 52.86
N VAL A 195 23.97 -18.50 53.81
CA VAL A 195 23.81 -17.02 53.52
C VAL A 195 24.69 -16.55 52.37
N TRP A 196 25.87 -17.12 52.20
CA TRP A 196 26.78 -16.72 51.10
C TRP A 196 26.21 -17.07 49.71
N VAL A 197 25.34 -18.03 49.59
CA VAL A 197 24.70 -18.41 48.33
C VAL A 197 23.84 -17.28 47.83
N ASN A 198 23.11 -16.59 48.71
CA ASN A 198 22.27 -15.43 48.31
C ASN A 198 23.12 -14.26 47.78
N TRP A 199 24.37 -14.11 48.28
CA TRP A 199 25.32 -13.12 47.72
C TRP A 199 25.81 -13.51 46.33
N VAL A 200 25.97 -14.82 46.05
CA VAL A 200 26.28 -15.31 44.71
C VAL A 200 25.10 -15.06 43.77
N PHE A 201 23.87 -15.29 44.23
CA PHE A 201 22.68 -15.02 43.46
C PHE A 201 22.53 -13.55 43.12
N TRP A 202 22.81 -12.67 44.08
CA TRP A 202 22.88 -11.24 43.84
C TRP A 202 23.94 -10.88 42.80
N ALA A 203 25.17 -11.41 42.93
CA ALA A 203 26.26 -11.16 41.98
C ALA A 203 25.92 -11.63 40.54
N LEU A 204 25.21 -12.77 40.40
CA LEU A 204 24.78 -13.27 39.10
C LEU A 204 23.61 -12.45 38.53
N ALA A 205 22.66 -12.02 39.34
CA ALA A 205 21.48 -11.25 38.89
C ALA A 205 21.83 -9.81 38.50
N THR A 206 22.85 -9.18 39.16
CA THR A 206 23.19 -7.78 38.96
C THR A 206 23.56 -7.44 37.50
N PRO A 207 24.44 -8.20 36.81
CA PRO A 207 24.72 -7.97 35.39
C PRO A 207 23.47 -8.12 34.51
N VAL A 208 22.57 -9.05 34.83
CA VAL A 208 21.32 -9.22 34.08
C VAL A 208 20.41 -8.00 34.28
N GLN A 209 20.26 -7.54 35.52
CA GLN A 209 19.41 -6.41 35.84
C GLN A 209 19.87 -5.11 35.17
N PHE A 210 21.17 -4.78 35.25
CA PHE A 210 21.69 -3.46 34.87
C PHE A 210 22.41 -3.44 33.51
N TYR A 211 22.88 -4.54 32.97
CA TYR A 211 23.41 -4.58 31.61
C TYR A 211 22.40 -5.11 30.59
N THR A 212 21.88 -6.31 30.82
CA THR A 212 20.88 -6.88 29.89
C THR A 212 19.55 -6.13 29.92
N GLY A 213 19.09 -5.71 31.10
CA GLY A 213 17.86 -5.00 31.35
C GLY A 213 17.92 -3.48 31.19
N TRP A 214 19.10 -2.90 30.89
CA TRP A 214 19.26 -1.43 30.84
C TRP A 214 18.33 -0.73 29.85
N ASP A 215 18.05 -1.35 28.72
CA ASP A 215 17.15 -0.80 27.69
C ASP A 215 15.74 -0.55 28.24
N TYR A 216 15.26 -1.40 29.16
CA TYR A 216 13.94 -1.25 29.77
C TYR A 216 13.88 -0.05 30.71
N TYR A 217 14.96 0.27 31.40
CA TYR A 217 15.05 1.48 32.21
C TYR A 217 15.08 2.74 31.37
N THR A 218 15.93 2.78 30.36
CA THR A 218 16.05 3.95 29.48
C THR A 218 14.78 4.17 28.65
N GLY A 219 14.20 3.11 28.08
CA GLY A 219 12.95 3.16 27.33
C GLY A 219 11.77 3.51 28.21
N GLY A 220 11.70 2.92 29.42
CA GLY A 220 10.65 3.22 30.40
C GLY A 220 10.67 4.68 30.86
N LEU A 221 11.87 5.22 31.17
CA LEU A 221 12.01 6.61 31.58
C LEU A 221 11.60 7.60 30.46
N LYS A 222 12.00 7.32 29.21
CA LYS A 222 11.60 8.10 28.02
C LYS A 222 10.06 8.09 27.87
N SER A 223 9.44 6.92 28.02
CA SER A 223 7.98 6.76 27.91
C SER A 223 7.25 7.54 29.01
N LEU A 224 7.68 7.44 30.27
CA LEU A 224 7.08 8.16 31.39
C LEU A 224 7.23 9.69 31.27
N ARG A 225 8.37 10.19 30.77
CA ARG A 225 8.55 11.62 30.49
C ARG A 225 7.55 12.13 29.46
N ASN A 226 7.15 11.28 28.51
CA ASN A 226 6.14 11.58 27.51
C ASN A 226 4.71 11.24 27.97
N ARG A 227 4.47 11.06 29.28
CA ARG A 227 3.19 10.74 29.90
C ARG A 227 2.49 9.52 29.27
N SER A 228 3.28 8.52 28.88
CA SER A 228 2.78 7.24 28.40
C SER A 228 3.45 6.10 29.18
N ALA A 229 2.77 4.96 29.30
CA ALA A 229 3.35 3.75 29.84
C ALA A 229 3.47 2.71 28.70
N ASN A 230 4.64 2.10 28.58
CA ASN A 230 4.93 1.11 27.58
C ASN A 230 5.40 -0.22 28.23
N MET A 231 5.72 -1.18 27.39
CA MET A 231 6.27 -2.46 27.84
C MET A 231 7.50 -2.31 28.73
N ASP A 232 8.41 -1.37 28.39
CA ASP A 232 9.66 -1.17 29.12
C ASP A 232 9.38 -0.75 30.56
N VAL A 233 8.33 0.05 30.79
CA VAL A 233 7.88 0.43 32.15
C VAL A 233 7.43 -0.81 32.94
N LEU A 234 6.62 -1.70 32.33
CA LEU A 234 6.12 -2.89 33.00
C LEU A 234 7.24 -3.85 33.40
N VAL A 235 8.18 -4.07 32.45
CA VAL A 235 9.32 -4.96 32.68
C VAL A 235 10.27 -4.38 33.71
N ALA A 236 10.60 -3.08 33.59
CA ALA A 236 11.46 -2.40 34.58
C ALA A 236 10.83 -2.44 35.98
N MET A 237 9.52 -2.16 36.12
CA MET A 237 8.82 -2.23 37.40
C MET A 237 8.83 -3.66 37.97
N GLY A 238 8.37 -4.66 37.18
CA GLY A 238 8.26 -6.04 37.64
C GLY A 238 9.61 -6.66 38.06
N SER A 239 10.65 -6.48 37.23
CA SER A 239 12.00 -6.99 37.55
C SER A 239 12.63 -6.26 38.73
N SER A 240 12.44 -4.93 38.82
CA SER A 240 12.98 -4.12 39.94
C SER A 240 12.36 -4.49 41.27
N VAL A 241 11.05 -4.72 41.32
CA VAL A 241 10.38 -5.15 42.57
C VAL A 241 11.00 -6.45 43.09
N ALA A 242 11.18 -7.45 42.23
CA ALA A 242 11.81 -8.73 42.63
C ALA A 242 13.28 -8.55 43.04
N TYR A 243 14.04 -7.76 42.28
CA TYR A 243 15.47 -7.51 42.56
C TYR A 243 15.70 -6.73 43.86
N PHE A 244 15.05 -5.58 44.02
CA PHE A 244 15.25 -4.72 45.20
C PHE A 244 14.64 -5.30 46.47
N TYR A 245 13.53 -6.03 46.38
CA TYR A 245 13.04 -6.82 47.50
C TYR A 245 14.09 -7.84 47.95
N SER A 246 14.65 -8.62 47.03
CA SER A 246 15.69 -9.60 47.33
C SER A 246 16.96 -8.98 47.92
N LEU A 247 17.34 -7.83 47.43
CA LEU A 247 18.45 -7.03 47.96
C LEU A 247 18.15 -6.55 49.40
N ALA A 248 16.92 -6.10 49.67
CA ALA A 248 16.49 -5.72 51.01
C ALA A 248 16.52 -6.91 51.98
N VAL A 249 16.05 -8.10 51.58
CA VAL A 249 16.13 -9.34 52.40
C VAL A 249 17.60 -9.75 52.61
N LEU A 250 18.46 -9.59 51.61
CA LEU A 250 19.89 -9.90 51.70
C LEU A 250 20.62 -9.02 52.75
N LEU A 251 20.25 -7.72 52.79
CA LEU A 251 20.82 -6.73 53.71
C LEU A 251 20.16 -6.80 55.11
N TYR A 252 18.85 -7.08 55.15
CA TYR A 252 18.06 -7.16 56.37
C TYR A 252 17.27 -8.48 56.42
N PRO A 253 17.86 -9.59 56.90
CA PRO A 253 17.23 -10.91 56.93
C PRO A 253 15.93 -11.00 57.71
N SER A 254 15.63 -9.99 58.54
CA SER A 254 14.37 -9.88 59.29
C SER A 254 13.16 -9.59 58.39
N LEU A 255 13.37 -9.13 57.18
CA LEU A 255 12.30 -8.79 56.22
C LEU A 255 11.74 -10.01 55.50
N GLY A 256 12.45 -11.13 55.47
CA GLY A 256 11.99 -12.35 54.79
C GLY A 256 13.03 -13.45 54.79
N SER A 257 12.62 -14.65 54.38
CA SER A 257 13.48 -15.85 54.32
C SER A 257 13.93 -16.23 52.93
N HIS A 258 13.28 -15.68 51.87
CA HIS A 258 13.52 -16.04 50.49
C HIS A 258 13.89 -14.84 49.63
N VAL A 259 14.84 -15.05 48.72
CA VAL A 259 15.26 -14.08 47.71
C VAL A 259 14.75 -14.52 46.34
N TYR A 260 14.43 -13.59 45.46
CA TYR A 260 13.84 -13.77 44.09
C TYR A 260 14.73 -13.18 43.01
N PHE A 261 16.07 -13.27 43.17
CA PHE A 261 17.03 -12.79 42.18
C PHE A 261 16.90 -13.54 40.85
N GLU A 262 16.65 -14.88 40.90
CA GLU A 262 16.38 -15.70 39.72
C GLU A 262 15.13 -15.25 38.97
N THR A 263 14.08 -14.86 39.69
CA THR A 263 12.84 -14.35 39.11
C THR A 263 13.10 -13.08 38.28
N SER A 264 13.82 -12.10 38.86
CA SER A 264 14.21 -10.89 38.14
C SER A 264 15.05 -11.20 36.88
N ALA A 265 16.07 -12.05 37.03
CA ALA A 265 16.97 -12.39 35.94
C ALA A 265 16.26 -13.17 34.81
N VAL A 266 15.41 -14.14 35.15
CA VAL A 266 14.65 -14.92 34.17
C VAL A 266 13.66 -14.06 33.42
N ILE A 267 12.92 -13.14 34.09
CA ILE A 267 12.01 -12.20 33.45
C ILE A 267 12.73 -11.41 32.37
N ILE A 268 13.84 -10.76 32.71
CA ILE A 268 14.62 -9.93 31.77
C ILE A 268 15.12 -10.78 30.61
N THR A 269 15.66 -11.97 30.88
CA THR A 269 16.25 -12.82 29.85
C THR A 269 15.20 -13.39 28.88
N LEU A 270 14.04 -13.84 29.38
CA LEU A 270 12.95 -14.35 28.53
C LEU A 270 12.34 -13.23 27.67
N ILE A 271 12.15 -12.05 28.24
CA ILE A 271 11.63 -10.91 27.43
C ILE A 271 12.69 -10.47 26.41
N LYS A 272 13.98 -10.55 26.75
CA LYS A 272 15.07 -10.28 25.82
C LYS A 272 15.13 -11.29 24.68
N LEU A 273 14.82 -12.57 24.96
CA LEU A 273 14.64 -13.60 23.94
C LEU A 273 13.51 -13.19 22.97
N GLY A 274 12.36 -12.79 23.51
CA GLY A 274 11.24 -12.30 22.69
C GLY A 274 11.66 -11.14 21.79
N LYS A 275 12.39 -10.15 22.33
CA LYS A 275 12.91 -9.01 21.57
C LYS A 275 13.93 -9.40 20.49
N MET A 276 14.80 -10.34 20.77
CA MET A 276 15.73 -10.86 19.77
C MET A 276 14.99 -11.55 18.60
N LEU A 277 13.98 -12.36 18.91
CA LEU A 277 13.16 -13.03 17.90
C LEU A 277 12.35 -12.01 17.07
N GLU A 278 11.80 -10.99 17.71
CA GLU A 278 11.11 -9.87 17.08
C GLU A 278 12.02 -9.13 16.08
N ALA A 279 13.23 -8.73 16.51
CA ALA A 279 14.20 -8.06 15.64
C ALA A 279 14.58 -8.91 14.42
N ARG A 280 14.73 -10.23 14.60
CA ARG A 280 14.98 -11.16 13.49
C ARG A 280 13.79 -11.30 12.53
N ALA A 281 12.57 -11.34 13.05
CA ALA A 281 11.35 -11.42 12.24
C ALA A 281 11.18 -10.16 11.38
N LYS A 282 11.34 -8.97 11.96
CA LYS A 282 11.32 -7.70 11.23
C LYS A 282 12.36 -7.65 10.09
N GLY A 283 13.56 -8.16 10.34
CA GLY A 283 14.63 -8.22 9.33
C GLY A 283 14.30 -9.10 8.11
N ARG A 284 13.41 -10.09 8.27
CA ARG A 284 13.00 -11.00 7.17
C ARG A 284 11.85 -10.46 6.33
N THR A 285 10.98 -9.65 6.91
CA THR A 285 9.75 -9.15 6.24
C THR A 285 10.03 -8.16 5.11
N GLY A 286 11.19 -7.47 5.10
CA GLY A 286 11.63 -6.58 4.01
C GLY A 286 12.19 -7.28 2.77
N ASN A 287 12.16 -8.62 2.69
CA ASN A 287 12.81 -9.36 1.60
C ASN A 287 12.16 -9.13 0.22
N ALA A 288 10.86 -8.83 0.14
CA ALA A 288 10.17 -8.61 -1.13
C ALA A 288 10.69 -7.35 -1.84
N ILE A 289 10.82 -6.23 -1.13
CA ILE A 289 11.40 -4.99 -1.68
C ILE A 289 12.83 -5.24 -2.12
N ARG A 290 13.63 -5.92 -1.29
CA ARG A 290 15.03 -6.25 -1.64
C ARG A 290 15.15 -7.11 -2.90
N LYS A 291 14.23 -8.04 -3.12
CA LYS A 291 14.19 -8.81 -4.37
C LYS A 291 13.92 -7.91 -5.57
N LEU A 292 12.96 -6.98 -5.46
CA LEU A 292 12.65 -6.01 -6.52
C LEU A 292 13.84 -5.08 -6.80
N MET A 293 14.50 -4.54 -5.76
CA MET A 293 15.69 -3.71 -5.91
C MET A 293 16.87 -4.48 -6.52
N GLY A 294 17.02 -5.76 -6.20
CA GLY A 294 18.04 -6.65 -6.77
C GLY A 294 17.82 -6.99 -8.27
N LEU A 295 16.65 -6.64 -8.83
CA LEU A 295 16.39 -6.77 -10.27
C LEU A 295 17.11 -5.68 -11.07
N ARG A 296 17.36 -4.51 -10.49
CA ARG A 296 17.99 -3.36 -11.14
C ARG A 296 19.45 -3.68 -11.52
N PRO A 297 19.87 -3.55 -12.80
CA PRO A 297 21.27 -3.67 -13.17
C PRO A 297 22.09 -2.49 -12.61
N LYS A 298 23.38 -2.69 -12.46
CA LYS A 298 24.27 -1.63 -11.94
C LYS A 298 24.80 -0.70 -13.03
N THR A 299 24.89 -1.20 -14.26
CA THR A 299 25.44 -0.53 -15.44
C THR A 299 24.48 -0.67 -16.63
N ALA A 300 24.65 0.19 -17.61
CA ALA A 300 23.95 0.17 -18.89
C ALA A 300 24.94 0.41 -20.02
N THR A 301 24.75 -0.24 -21.17
CA THR A 301 25.51 0.03 -22.40
C THR A 301 24.75 1.07 -23.21
N VAL A 302 25.33 2.26 -23.36
CA VAL A 302 24.75 3.37 -24.15
C VAL A 302 25.59 3.65 -25.38
N LEU A 303 24.94 4.05 -26.47
CA LEU A 303 25.60 4.44 -27.69
C LEU A 303 25.84 5.97 -27.68
N ARG A 304 27.08 6.41 -27.47
CA ARG A 304 27.47 7.82 -27.49
C ARG A 304 28.51 8.05 -28.61
N ASP A 305 28.32 9.02 -29.45
CA ASP A 305 29.18 9.32 -30.58
C ASP A 305 29.47 8.10 -31.48
N GLY A 306 28.48 7.22 -31.67
CA GLY A 306 28.62 6.00 -32.49
C GLY A 306 29.43 4.88 -31.84
N ARG A 307 29.79 4.99 -30.56
CA ARG A 307 30.52 3.96 -29.80
C ARG A 307 29.69 3.49 -28.62
N GLU A 308 29.74 2.19 -28.39
CA GLU A 308 29.15 1.60 -27.20
C GLU A 308 30.04 1.88 -25.98
N VAL A 309 29.44 2.48 -24.94
CA VAL A 309 30.11 2.82 -23.69
C VAL A 309 29.28 2.26 -22.53
N GLU A 310 29.91 1.48 -21.67
CA GLU A 310 29.29 1.03 -20.43
C GLU A 310 29.37 2.16 -19.39
N VAL A 311 28.20 2.57 -18.90
CA VAL A 311 28.07 3.63 -17.90
C VAL A 311 27.31 3.13 -16.66
N PRO A 312 27.59 3.68 -15.46
CA PRO A 312 26.74 3.45 -14.30
C PRO A 312 25.30 3.88 -14.60
N LEU A 313 24.33 3.11 -14.09
CA LEU A 313 22.89 3.37 -14.36
C LEU A 313 22.45 4.81 -14.04
N LYS A 314 23.05 5.43 -13.02
CA LYS A 314 22.78 6.82 -12.61
C LYS A 314 23.20 7.86 -13.69
N GLN A 315 24.04 7.51 -14.65
CA GLN A 315 24.53 8.38 -15.70
C GLN A 315 23.73 8.27 -17.01
N VAL A 316 22.77 7.34 -17.06
CA VAL A 316 21.85 7.23 -18.21
C VAL A 316 20.86 8.39 -18.13
N LYS A 317 20.64 9.04 -19.27
CA LYS A 317 19.71 10.16 -19.41
C LYS A 317 18.55 9.79 -20.32
N VAL A 318 17.46 10.53 -20.20
CA VAL A 318 16.37 10.48 -21.18
C VAL A 318 16.96 10.79 -22.56
N ASP A 319 16.47 10.12 -23.60
CA ASP A 319 16.93 10.13 -24.98
C ASP A 319 18.28 9.43 -25.25
N ASP A 320 18.96 8.89 -24.26
CA ASP A 320 20.13 8.01 -24.52
C ASP A 320 19.69 6.77 -25.30
N LEU A 321 20.49 6.41 -26.32
CA LEU A 321 20.29 5.17 -27.07
C LEU A 321 20.97 4.01 -26.31
N VAL A 322 20.16 3.07 -25.84
CA VAL A 322 20.60 1.94 -25.01
C VAL A 322 20.64 0.67 -25.85
N VAL A 323 21.68 -0.12 -25.68
CA VAL A 323 21.89 -1.41 -26.36
C VAL A 323 21.80 -2.53 -25.33
N VAL A 324 20.93 -3.53 -25.57
CA VAL A 324 20.73 -4.69 -24.68
C VAL A 324 20.84 -5.98 -25.48
N ARG A 325 21.75 -6.84 -25.07
CA ARG A 325 22.02 -8.12 -25.69
C ARG A 325 21.16 -9.23 -25.12
N PRO A 326 21.04 -10.37 -25.82
CA PRO A 326 20.36 -11.54 -25.27
C PRO A 326 20.92 -11.96 -23.90
N GLY A 327 20.03 -12.22 -22.94
CA GLY A 327 20.35 -12.57 -21.56
C GLY A 327 20.65 -11.38 -20.65
N GLU A 328 20.75 -10.17 -21.18
CA GLU A 328 20.97 -8.97 -20.37
C GLU A 328 19.65 -8.40 -19.82
N LYS A 329 19.73 -7.73 -18.68
CA LYS A 329 18.61 -6.98 -18.13
C LYS A 329 18.49 -5.61 -18.81
N ILE A 330 17.27 -5.21 -19.12
CA ILE A 330 16.95 -3.87 -19.61
C ILE A 330 17.20 -2.86 -18.48
N PRO A 331 18.05 -1.85 -18.67
CA PRO A 331 18.49 -0.99 -17.56
C PRO A 331 17.49 0.11 -17.16
N VAL A 332 16.75 0.67 -18.12
CA VAL A 332 15.79 1.77 -17.94
C VAL A 332 14.59 1.56 -18.85
N ASP A 333 13.51 2.29 -18.65
CA ASP A 333 12.34 2.23 -19.51
C ASP A 333 12.61 2.98 -20.83
N GLY A 334 12.07 2.46 -21.91
CA GLY A 334 12.28 3.07 -23.23
C GLY A 334 11.37 2.55 -24.32
N THR A 335 11.60 3.02 -25.54
CA THR A 335 10.89 2.62 -26.76
C THR A 335 11.88 1.98 -27.73
N VAL A 336 11.58 0.78 -28.20
CA VAL A 336 12.43 0.03 -29.16
C VAL A 336 12.51 0.82 -30.47
N LEU A 337 13.75 1.08 -30.93
CA LEU A 337 14.02 1.70 -32.23
C LEU A 337 14.47 0.67 -33.27
N GLU A 338 15.32 -0.27 -32.86
CA GLU A 338 15.88 -1.29 -33.77
C GLU A 338 15.91 -2.64 -33.05
N GLY A 339 15.68 -3.70 -33.80
CA GLY A 339 15.74 -5.10 -33.35
C GLY A 339 14.35 -5.64 -33.01
N ALA A 340 14.30 -6.95 -32.79
CA ALA A 340 13.11 -7.67 -32.32
C ALA A 340 13.54 -8.76 -31.37
N SER A 341 12.84 -8.94 -30.26
CA SER A 341 13.15 -9.95 -29.25
C SER A 341 11.96 -10.25 -28.37
N ALA A 342 11.94 -11.45 -27.80
CA ALA A 342 11.06 -11.78 -26.69
C ALA A 342 11.68 -11.25 -25.38
N VAL A 343 10.92 -10.54 -24.59
CA VAL A 343 11.33 -9.97 -23.30
C VAL A 343 10.55 -10.62 -22.17
N ASP A 344 11.27 -11.18 -21.20
CA ASP A 344 10.67 -11.73 -19.98
C ASP A 344 10.35 -10.61 -19.00
N GLU A 345 9.06 -10.33 -18.86
CA GLU A 345 8.50 -9.32 -17.95
C GLU A 345 7.95 -9.93 -16.64
N SER A 346 8.14 -11.25 -16.43
CA SER A 346 7.54 -12.00 -15.31
C SER A 346 7.93 -11.46 -13.94
N MET A 347 9.09 -10.82 -13.83
CA MET A 347 9.57 -10.21 -12.59
C MET A 347 8.74 -9.03 -12.13
N LEU A 348 8.04 -8.36 -13.07
CA LEU A 348 7.19 -7.18 -12.77
C LEU A 348 5.71 -7.51 -12.88
N THR A 349 5.32 -8.28 -13.89
CA THR A 349 3.92 -8.63 -14.18
C THR A 349 3.45 -9.89 -13.46
N GLY A 350 4.38 -10.78 -13.11
CA GLY A 350 4.07 -12.11 -12.58
C GLY A 350 3.59 -13.11 -13.64
N GLU A 351 3.57 -12.72 -14.94
CA GLU A 351 3.18 -13.60 -16.05
C GLU A 351 4.39 -14.33 -16.64
N PRO A 352 4.34 -15.66 -16.77
CA PRO A 352 5.53 -16.44 -17.15
C PRO A 352 5.84 -16.43 -18.64
N ILE A 353 4.97 -15.88 -19.49
CA ILE A 353 5.13 -15.90 -20.95
C ILE A 353 5.86 -14.64 -21.39
N PRO A 354 7.05 -14.76 -22.05
CA PRO A 354 7.74 -13.60 -22.59
C PRO A 354 6.91 -12.87 -23.66
N VAL A 355 7.07 -11.55 -23.71
CA VAL A 355 6.35 -10.66 -24.64
C VAL A 355 7.26 -10.30 -25.80
N ASP A 356 6.80 -10.51 -27.03
CA ASP A 356 7.52 -10.09 -28.23
C ASP A 356 7.53 -8.55 -28.32
N LYS A 357 8.71 -7.98 -28.55
CA LYS A 357 8.95 -6.54 -28.73
C LYS A 357 9.54 -6.28 -30.10
N VAL A 358 8.93 -5.33 -30.79
CA VAL A 358 9.34 -4.86 -32.12
C VAL A 358 9.54 -3.33 -32.11
N PRO A 359 10.15 -2.73 -33.12
CA PRO A 359 10.30 -1.28 -33.19
C PRO A 359 8.96 -0.53 -32.96
N GLY A 360 8.99 0.44 -32.04
CA GLY A 360 7.81 1.20 -31.59
C GLY A 360 7.20 0.69 -30.28
N ASP A 361 7.55 -0.51 -29.82
CA ASP A 361 7.06 -1.06 -28.56
C ASP A 361 7.82 -0.51 -27.34
N ALA A 362 7.12 -0.37 -26.22
CA ALA A 362 7.73 0.00 -24.97
C ALA A 362 8.43 -1.18 -24.30
N VAL A 363 9.60 -0.92 -23.72
CA VAL A 363 10.35 -1.84 -22.85
C VAL A 363 10.50 -1.27 -21.45
N VAL A 364 10.49 -2.14 -20.47
CA VAL A 364 10.50 -1.77 -19.05
C VAL A 364 11.80 -2.19 -18.39
N GLY A 365 12.38 -1.30 -17.59
CA GLY A 365 13.60 -1.58 -16.84
C GLY A 365 13.47 -2.78 -15.91
N ALA A 366 14.56 -3.51 -15.70
CA ALA A 366 14.70 -4.74 -14.92
C ALA A 366 14.10 -6.02 -15.54
N THR A 367 13.43 -5.95 -16.69
CA THR A 367 13.02 -7.11 -17.50
C THR A 367 14.23 -7.73 -18.20
N ILE A 368 14.10 -8.95 -18.68
CA ILE A 368 15.23 -9.69 -19.26
C ILE A 368 15.01 -9.86 -20.77
N ASN A 369 15.97 -9.40 -21.55
CA ASN A 369 15.97 -9.62 -22.99
C ASN A 369 16.38 -11.06 -23.29
N SER A 370 15.55 -11.83 -24.02
CA SER A 370 15.76 -13.28 -24.19
C SER A 370 16.55 -13.66 -25.41
N GLN A 371 16.28 -13.11 -26.60
CA GLN A 371 16.78 -13.72 -27.87
C GLN A 371 17.48 -12.73 -28.80
N GLY A 372 16.93 -11.57 -29.08
CA GLY A 372 17.42 -10.60 -30.06
C GLY A 372 18.29 -9.50 -29.48
N LEU A 373 19.05 -8.80 -30.31
CA LEU A 373 19.66 -7.54 -29.94
C LEU A 373 18.60 -6.45 -30.00
N LEU A 374 18.41 -5.73 -28.90
CA LEU A 374 17.51 -4.57 -28.82
C LEU A 374 18.32 -3.29 -28.71
N LYS A 375 17.95 -2.28 -29.53
CA LYS A 375 18.34 -0.90 -29.33
C LYS A 375 17.09 -0.08 -29.10
N PHE A 376 17.06 0.65 -28.00
CA PHE A 376 15.91 1.45 -27.61
C PHE A 376 16.33 2.82 -27.09
N GLN A 377 15.45 3.79 -27.23
CA GLN A 377 15.62 5.12 -26.68
C GLN A 377 15.08 5.16 -25.25
N ALA A 378 15.88 5.62 -24.31
CA ALA A 378 15.45 5.78 -22.91
C ALA A 378 14.38 6.86 -22.79
N THR A 379 13.22 6.53 -22.23
CA THR A 379 12.09 7.45 -22.01
C THR A 379 11.93 7.85 -20.56
N LYS A 380 12.20 6.92 -19.62
CA LYS A 380 12.14 7.17 -18.17
C LYS A 380 13.41 6.62 -17.53
N VAL A 381 14.03 7.40 -16.65
CA VAL A 381 15.29 7.05 -15.98
C VAL A 381 15.21 7.32 -14.47
N GLY A 382 16.05 6.69 -13.67
CA GLY A 382 16.16 6.97 -12.24
C GLY A 382 14.89 6.66 -11.46
N LYS A 383 14.32 7.67 -10.81
CA LYS A 383 13.11 7.58 -9.98
C LYS A 383 11.82 7.42 -10.79
N ASP A 384 11.86 7.79 -12.06
CA ASP A 384 10.68 7.79 -12.92
C ASP A 384 10.45 6.45 -13.62
N THR A 385 11.40 5.50 -13.51
CA THR A 385 11.23 4.14 -14.07
C THR A 385 10.09 3.40 -13.39
N ALA A 386 9.39 2.53 -14.15
CA ALA A 386 8.29 1.72 -13.63
C ALA A 386 8.70 0.89 -12.41
N LEU A 387 9.90 0.28 -12.42
CA LEU A 387 10.41 -0.45 -11.26
C LEU A 387 10.58 0.46 -10.04
N ALA A 388 11.13 1.67 -10.19
CA ALA A 388 11.29 2.60 -9.08
C ALA A 388 9.93 3.03 -8.51
N GLN A 389 8.94 3.28 -9.36
CA GLN A 389 7.57 3.57 -8.93
C GLN A 389 6.92 2.38 -8.20
N ILE A 390 7.12 1.15 -8.69
CA ILE A 390 6.64 -0.07 -8.01
C ILE A 390 7.26 -0.20 -6.62
N ILE A 391 8.57 -0.02 -6.50
CA ILE A 391 9.29 -0.07 -5.21
C ILE A 391 8.71 0.98 -4.26
N ARG A 392 8.53 2.22 -4.73
CA ARG A 392 7.94 3.31 -3.94
C ARG A 392 6.53 2.96 -3.46
N LEU A 393 5.65 2.46 -4.32
CA LEU A 393 4.30 2.06 -3.93
C LEU A 393 4.31 0.96 -2.86
N VAL A 394 5.18 -0.04 -2.99
CA VAL A 394 5.30 -1.10 -1.98
C VAL A 394 5.83 -0.55 -0.65
N GLN A 395 6.78 0.38 -0.67
CA GLN A 395 7.27 1.06 0.52
C GLN A 395 6.17 1.86 1.20
N GLU A 396 5.43 2.69 0.45
CA GLU A 396 4.30 3.48 0.93
C GLU A 396 3.21 2.59 1.54
N ALA A 397 2.86 1.49 0.89
CA ALA A 397 1.91 0.52 1.43
C ALA A 397 2.38 -0.08 2.76
N GLN A 398 3.67 -0.44 2.86
CA GLN A 398 4.25 -1.00 4.08
C GLN A 398 4.41 0.06 5.19
N GLY A 399 4.63 1.33 4.84
CA GLY A 399 4.71 2.46 5.77
C GLY A 399 3.35 2.88 6.32
N SER A 400 2.28 2.65 5.57
CA SER A 400 0.92 3.05 5.95
C SER A 400 0.35 2.23 7.10
N LYS A 401 -0.64 2.79 7.82
CA LYS A 401 -1.36 2.11 8.90
C LYS A 401 -2.77 1.72 8.49
N ALA A 402 -3.07 0.44 8.59
CA ALA A 402 -4.45 -0.04 8.43
C ALA A 402 -5.36 0.44 9.56
N PRO A 403 -6.66 0.70 9.30
CA PRO A 403 -7.64 1.06 10.33
C PRO A 403 -7.68 0.07 11.52
N ILE A 404 -7.55 -1.22 11.25
CA ILE A 404 -7.48 -2.27 12.29
C ILE A 404 -6.24 -2.13 13.17
N GLN A 405 -5.10 -1.70 12.63
CA GLN A 405 -3.88 -1.41 13.41
C GLN A 405 -4.08 -0.20 14.31
N ALA A 406 -4.65 0.88 13.79
CA ALA A 406 -4.96 2.07 14.57
C ALA A 406 -5.94 1.77 15.73
N LEU A 407 -6.88 0.82 15.53
CA LEU A 407 -7.76 0.34 16.59
C LEU A 407 -6.96 -0.43 17.66
N ALA A 408 -6.10 -1.36 17.26
CA ALA A 408 -5.27 -2.14 18.16
C ALA A 408 -4.34 -1.24 19.02
N ASP A 409 -3.73 -0.22 18.41
CA ASP A 409 -2.89 0.75 19.11
C ASP A 409 -3.67 1.55 20.16
N ARG A 410 -4.90 1.98 19.84
CA ARG A 410 -5.80 2.67 20.81
C ARG A 410 -6.15 1.76 21.99
N VAL A 411 -6.46 0.50 21.72
CA VAL A 411 -6.72 -0.48 22.77
C VAL A 411 -5.50 -0.64 23.67
N ALA A 412 -4.30 -0.78 23.10
CA ALA A 412 -3.05 -0.91 23.85
C ALA A 412 -2.76 0.31 24.74
N ALA A 413 -3.05 1.51 24.25
CA ALA A 413 -2.83 2.76 25.01
C ALA A 413 -3.69 2.86 26.28
N VAL A 414 -4.88 2.25 26.30
CA VAL A 414 -5.76 2.19 27.47
C VAL A 414 -5.44 0.96 28.34
N PHE A 415 -5.09 -0.14 27.69
CA PHE A 415 -4.86 -1.42 28.35
C PHE A 415 -3.69 -1.35 29.36
N VAL A 416 -2.54 -0.79 28.99
CA VAL A 416 -1.34 -0.74 29.84
C VAL A 416 -1.58 0.03 31.15
N PRO A 417 -2.10 1.27 31.13
CA PRO A 417 -2.47 1.95 32.37
C PRO A 417 -3.51 1.19 33.20
N GLY A 418 -4.51 0.59 32.54
CA GLY A 418 -5.53 -0.23 33.21
C GLY A 418 -4.94 -1.42 33.97
N VAL A 419 -4.00 -2.10 33.35
CA VAL A 419 -3.32 -3.24 33.98
C VAL A 419 -2.43 -2.81 35.15
N ILE A 420 -1.76 -1.68 35.08
CA ILE A 420 -1.01 -1.15 36.25
C ILE A 420 -1.99 -0.95 37.42
N GLY A 421 -3.17 -0.40 37.17
CA GLY A 421 -4.23 -0.27 38.16
C GLY A 421 -4.67 -1.62 38.75
N ILE A 422 -4.90 -2.63 37.88
CA ILE A 422 -5.23 -4.02 38.29
C ILE A 422 -4.11 -4.63 39.15
N ALA A 423 -2.86 -4.44 38.74
CA ALA A 423 -1.71 -4.97 39.49
C ALA A 423 -1.62 -4.37 40.90
N ILE A 424 -1.78 -3.05 41.02
CA ILE A 424 -1.80 -2.35 42.31
C ILE A 424 -3.01 -2.80 43.14
N ALA A 425 -4.19 -2.90 42.56
CA ALA A 425 -5.39 -3.37 43.24
C ALA A 425 -5.20 -4.82 43.73
N THR A 426 -4.65 -5.70 42.88
CA THR A 426 -4.31 -7.08 43.26
C THR A 426 -3.35 -7.12 44.43
N PHE A 427 -2.27 -6.35 44.40
CA PHE A 427 -1.33 -6.28 45.51
C PHE A 427 -2.00 -5.81 46.79
N THR A 428 -2.76 -4.71 46.71
CA THR A 428 -3.42 -4.12 47.89
C THR A 428 -4.44 -5.10 48.49
N MET A 429 -5.25 -5.72 47.64
CA MET A 429 -6.24 -6.71 48.09
C MET A 429 -5.59 -7.89 48.81
N TRP A 430 -4.58 -8.49 48.21
CA TRP A 430 -3.91 -9.66 48.79
C TRP A 430 -3.09 -9.33 50.03
N TRP A 431 -2.50 -8.11 50.13
CA TRP A 431 -1.79 -7.69 51.33
C TRP A 431 -2.75 -7.42 52.50
N ILE A 432 -3.91 -6.79 52.24
CA ILE A 432 -4.91 -6.49 53.31
C ILE A 432 -5.61 -7.77 53.77
N LEU A 433 -6.03 -8.64 52.82
CA LEU A 433 -6.80 -9.87 53.14
C LEU A 433 -5.92 -11.01 53.62
N GLY A 434 -4.71 -11.15 53.08
CA GLY A 434 -3.79 -12.25 53.43
C GLY A 434 -2.80 -11.90 54.50
N GLY A 435 -2.56 -10.65 54.81
CA GLY A 435 -1.59 -10.19 55.82
C GLY A 435 -0.13 -10.39 55.45
N GLU A 436 0.15 -11.01 54.28
CA GLU A 436 1.51 -11.36 53.85
C GLU A 436 1.94 -10.56 52.65
N PHE A 437 3.06 -9.87 52.81
CA PHE A 437 3.61 -8.99 51.76
C PHE A 437 4.13 -9.74 50.51
N VAL A 438 4.81 -10.88 50.73
CA VAL A 438 5.51 -11.63 49.67
C VAL A 438 4.52 -12.23 48.66
N PRO A 439 3.47 -12.98 49.05
CA PRO A 439 2.48 -13.50 48.13
C PRO A 439 1.74 -12.39 47.35
N ALA A 440 1.48 -11.24 47.96
CA ALA A 440 0.89 -10.08 47.28
C ALA A 440 1.83 -9.49 46.25
N MET A 441 3.14 -9.35 46.58
CA MET A 441 4.20 -8.88 45.69
C MET A 441 4.36 -9.78 44.46
N ILE A 442 4.40 -11.11 44.65
CA ILE A 442 4.55 -12.09 43.57
C ILE A 442 3.40 -11.94 42.57
N ARG A 443 2.15 -11.76 43.03
CA ARG A 443 0.98 -11.55 42.18
C ARG A 443 1.04 -10.22 41.45
N LEU A 444 1.47 -9.15 42.12
CA LEU A 444 1.73 -7.86 41.45
C LEU A 444 2.69 -8.04 40.26
N VAL A 445 3.84 -8.66 40.52
CA VAL A 445 4.87 -8.88 39.48
C VAL A 445 4.33 -9.77 38.38
N ALA A 446 3.62 -10.85 38.70
CA ALA A 446 3.04 -11.73 37.70
C ALA A 446 2.02 -11.02 36.81
N VAL A 447 1.14 -10.17 37.37
CA VAL A 447 0.16 -9.38 36.61
C VAL A 447 0.88 -8.36 35.71
N LEU A 448 1.88 -7.63 36.22
CA LEU A 448 2.64 -6.65 35.42
C LEU A 448 3.32 -7.30 34.22
N ILE A 449 3.89 -8.49 34.39
CA ILE A 449 4.63 -9.19 33.33
C ILE A 449 3.69 -9.79 32.30
N ILE A 450 2.66 -10.54 32.71
CA ILE A 450 1.75 -11.20 31.77
C ILE A 450 0.96 -10.20 30.94
N ALA A 451 0.78 -9.02 31.44
CA ALA A 451 0.03 -7.97 30.78
C ALA A 451 0.77 -7.24 29.64
N CYS A 452 2.04 -7.58 29.41
CA CYS A 452 2.78 -6.98 28.29
C CYS A 452 2.17 -7.39 26.93
N PRO A 453 1.61 -6.47 26.13
CA PRO A 453 1.10 -6.81 24.81
C PRO A 453 2.22 -6.86 23.77
N CYS A 454 3.30 -7.61 24.03
CA CYS A 454 4.52 -7.62 23.22
C CYS A 454 4.25 -8.00 21.76
N ALA A 455 3.40 -9.02 21.54
CA ALA A 455 3.06 -9.52 20.22
C ALA A 455 2.13 -8.59 19.43
N LEU A 456 1.36 -7.74 20.11
CA LEU A 456 0.36 -6.86 19.47
C LEU A 456 0.98 -5.87 18.48
N GLY A 457 2.16 -5.33 18.80
CA GLY A 457 2.86 -4.36 17.94
C GLY A 457 3.32 -4.95 16.60
N LEU A 458 3.44 -6.28 16.50
CA LEU A 458 3.85 -7.00 15.28
C LEU A 458 2.68 -7.65 14.56
N ALA A 459 1.60 -7.99 15.27
CA ALA A 459 0.51 -8.83 14.79
C ALA A 459 -0.10 -8.36 13.45
N THR A 460 -0.30 -7.07 13.29
CA THR A 460 -0.88 -6.47 12.07
C THR A 460 0.18 -6.15 11.03
N PRO A 461 1.27 -5.39 11.35
CA PRO A 461 2.19 -4.93 10.34
C PRO A 461 2.94 -6.05 9.63
N THR A 462 3.35 -7.11 10.34
CA THR A 462 4.08 -8.23 9.71
C THR A 462 3.22 -8.97 8.70
N ALA A 463 1.93 -9.17 8.98
CA ALA A 463 1.00 -9.80 8.05
C ALA A 463 0.75 -8.90 6.82
N ILE A 464 0.61 -7.58 7.02
CA ILE A 464 0.44 -6.62 5.92
C ILE A 464 1.70 -6.59 5.04
N MET A 465 2.90 -6.48 5.64
CA MET A 465 4.16 -6.49 4.90
C MET A 465 4.35 -7.79 4.09
N ALA A 466 3.97 -8.93 4.65
CA ALA A 466 4.00 -10.21 3.93
C ALA A 466 2.97 -10.24 2.79
N GLY A 467 1.75 -9.73 3.03
CA GLY A 467 0.69 -9.68 2.04
C GLY A 467 1.01 -8.74 0.88
N THR A 468 1.40 -7.49 1.16
CA THR A 468 1.79 -6.51 0.12
C THR A 468 3.03 -6.96 -0.64
N GLY A 469 4.02 -7.54 0.04
CA GLY A 469 5.19 -8.12 -0.60
C GLY A 469 4.85 -9.29 -1.52
N LYS A 470 3.94 -10.17 -1.11
CA LYS A 470 3.47 -11.28 -1.96
C LYS A 470 2.61 -10.80 -3.12
N GLY A 471 1.86 -9.73 -2.92
CA GLY A 471 1.14 -9.03 -3.99
C GLY A 471 2.09 -8.50 -5.05
N ALA A 472 3.11 -7.77 -4.64
CA ALA A 472 4.12 -7.21 -5.53
C ALA A 472 4.87 -8.28 -6.35
N GLU A 473 5.22 -9.43 -5.75
CA GLU A 473 5.78 -10.58 -6.48
C GLU A 473 4.85 -11.13 -7.57
N LYS A 474 3.56 -10.84 -7.50
CA LYS A 474 2.53 -11.27 -8.47
C LYS A 474 2.00 -10.12 -9.32
N GLY A 475 2.67 -8.99 -9.34
CA GLY A 475 2.24 -7.80 -10.07
C GLY A 475 0.98 -7.13 -9.50
N ILE A 476 0.62 -7.38 -8.24
CA ILE A 476 -0.50 -6.76 -7.54
C ILE A 476 0.06 -5.76 -6.52
N LEU A 477 -0.13 -4.48 -6.78
CA LEU A 477 0.40 -3.39 -5.97
C LEU A 477 -0.74 -2.72 -5.21
N PHE A 478 -0.62 -2.62 -3.90
CA PHE A 478 -1.53 -1.87 -3.05
C PHE A 478 -0.92 -0.50 -2.75
N LYS A 479 -1.70 0.56 -2.87
CA LYS A 479 -1.27 1.92 -2.58
C LYS A 479 -1.04 2.14 -1.08
N ASP A 480 -1.90 1.52 -0.26
CA ASP A 480 -1.81 1.57 1.19
C ASP A 480 -2.46 0.34 1.86
N SER A 481 -2.30 0.26 3.16
CA SER A 481 -2.89 -0.81 3.99
C SER A 481 -4.41 -0.69 4.15
N GLU A 482 -4.97 0.50 3.95
CA GLU A 482 -6.42 0.73 4.00
C GLU A 482 -7.10 0.12 2.78
N ALA A 483 -6.52 0.29 1.59
CA ALA A 483 -6.97 -0.35 0.34
C ALA A 483 -7.03 -1.88 0.50
N LEU A 484 -5.98 -2.48 1.09
CA LEU A 484 -5.94 -3.91 1.39
C LEU A 484 -7.05 -4.32 2.37
N GLU A 485 -7.34 -3.53 3.41
CA GLU A 485 -8.45 -3.81 4.33
C GLU A 485 -9.81 -3.65 3.65
N LYS A 486 -10.04 -2.55 2.90
CA LYS A 486 -11.30 -2.27 2.20
C LYS A 486 -11.62 -3.33 1.15
N ALA A 487 -10.62 -3.81 0.41
CA ALA A 487 -10.78 -4.85 -0.60
C ALA A 487 -11.43 -6.14 -0.03
N THR A 488 -11.26 -6.42 1.25
CA THR A 488 -11.91 -7.59 1.89
C THR A 488 -13.41 -7.44 2.08
N LYS A 489 -13.91 -6.19 2.09
CA LYS A 489 -15.30 -5.84 2.38
C LYS A 489 -16.12 -5.63 1.11
N LEU A 490 -15.50 -5.69 -0.06
CA LEU A 490 -16.15 -5.53 -1.36
C LEU A 490 -17.29 -6.53 -1.54
N LYS A 491 -18.39 -6.05 -2.07
CA LYS A 491 -19.58 -6.82 -2.42
C LYS A 491 -19.89 -6.73 -3.89
N THR A 492 -19.60 -5.60 -4.52
CA THR A 492 -19.87 -5.33 -5.93
C THR A 492 -18.58 -4.91 -6.60
N ILE A 493 -18.31 -5.48 -7.77
CA ILE A 493 -17.22 -5.08 -8.66
C ILE A 493 -17.84 -4.49 -9.93
N VAL A 494 -17.53 -3.25 -10.19
CA VAL A 494 -17.90 -2.55 -11.41
C VAL A 494 -16.72 -2.64 -12.37
N LEU A 495 -16.93 -3.23 -13.53
CA LEU A 495 -15.92 -3.38 -14.58
C LEU A 495 -16.25 -2.40 -15.71
N ASP A 496 -15.31 -1.53 -16.07
CA ASP A 496 -15.43 -0.83 -17.34
C ASP A 496 -15.37 -1.81 -18.49
N LYS A 497 -16.01 -1.49 -19.61
CA LYS A 497 -15.94 -2.34 -20.80
C LYS A 497 -14.62 -2.17 -21.53
N THR A 498 -14.33 -0.95 -21.95
CA THR A 498 -13.30 -0.64 -22.94
C THR A 498 -11.90 -0.64 -22.31
N GLY A 499 -10.96 -1.43 -22.84
CA GLY A 499 -9.62 -1.56 -22.25
C GLY A 499 -9.55 -2.44 -20.99
N THR A 500 -10.70 -2.73 -20.35
CA THR A 500 -10.81 -3.56 -19.15
C THR A 500 -11.31 -4.97 -19.48
N LEU A 501 -12.59 -5.12 -19.90
CA LEU A 501 -13.12 -6.40 -20.39
C LEU A 501 -12.69 -6.69 -21.82
N THR A 502 -12.43 -5.64 -22.60
CA THR A 502 -11.99 -5.72 -23.98
C THR A 502 -10.55 -5.26 -24.13
N LEU A 503 -9.95 -5.51 -25.30
CA LEU A 503 -8.56 -5.10 -25.57
C LEU A 503 -8.39 -3.57 -25.74
N GLY A 504 -9.49 -2.81 -25.87
CA GLY A 504 -9.45 -1.37 -26.13
C GLY A 504 -8.92 -1.02 -27.51
N LYS A 505 -8.83 -2.02 -28.39
CA LYS A 505 -8.32 -1.89 -29.76
C LYS A 505 -9.43 -2.34 -30.73
N PRO A 506 -10.27 -1.40 -31.19
CA PRO A 506 -11.27 -1.72 -32.21
C PRO A 506 -10.63 -2.35 -33.42
N ALA A 507 -11.25 -3.39 -33.97
CA ALA A 507 -10.83 -4.04 -35.20
C ALA A 507 -12.03 -4.23 -36.12
N VAL A 508 -11.80 -4.20 -37.42
CA VAL A 508 -12.85 -4.51 -38.41
C VAL A 508 -13.19 -5.99 -38.31
N ALA A 509 -14.45 -6.28 -37.96
CA ALA A 509 -14.97 -7.62 -37.82
C ALA A 509 -15.63 -8.12 -39.12
N ASP A 510 -16.46 -7.26 -39.77
CA ASP A 510 -17.16 -7.62 -40.98
C ASP A 510 -17.16 -6.44 -41.97
N VAL A 511 -17.12 -6.74 -43.24
CA VAL A 511 -17.28 -5.81 -44.33
C VAL A 511 -18.39 -6.38 -45.25
N ILE A 512 -19.47 -5.64 -45.44
CA ILE A 512 -20.58 -6.04 -46.26
C ILE A 512 -20.79 -5.03 -47.39
N SER A 513 -20.57 -5.45 -48.62
CA SER A 513 -20.82 -4.60 -49.80
C SER A 513 -22.17 -4.85 -50.40
N PHE A 514 -22.85 -3.78 -50.79
CA PHE A 514 -24.13 -3.83 -51.52
C PHE A 514 -23.98 -3.53 -53.01
N ASN A 515 -22.77 -3.27 -53.45
CA ASN A 515 -22.43 -3.00 -54.86
C ASN A 515 -21.79 -4.22 -55.46
N GLY A 516 -22.44 -4.94 -56.40
CA GLY A 516 -21.76 -5.81 -57.29
C GLY A 516 -22.08 -7.30 -57.33
N SER A 517 -21.40 -7.98 -58.18
CA SER A 517 -21.70 -9.35 -58.67
C SER A 517 -20.76 -10.42 -58.12
N SER A 518 -19.73 -10.08 -57.34
CA SER A 518 -18.74 -11.05 -56.83
C SER A 518 -18.35 -10.81 -55.36
N PRO A 519 -18.74 -11.72 -54.43
CA PRO A 519 -18.32 -11.63 -53.05
C PRO A 519 -16.81 -11.60 -52.92
N GLY A 520 -16.28 -10.66 -52.11
CA GLY A 520 -14.87 -10.56 -51.78
C GLY A 520 -14.07 -9.49 -52.55
N GLN A 521 -14.28 -9.26 -53.84
CA GLN A 521 -13.65 -8.14 -54.56
C GLN A 521 -14.32 -6.79 -54.18
N ASP A 522 -15.62 -6.80 -54.08
CA ASP A 522 -16.47 -5.63 -53.76
C ASP A 522 -16.26 -5.20 -52.31
N GLU A 523 -16.05 -6.14 -51.38
CA GLU A 523 -15.73 -5.85 -49.97
C GLU A 523 -14.35 -5.17 -49.82
N GLY A 524 -13.38 -5.60 -50.61
CA GLY A 524 -12.05 -4.98 -50.65
C GLY A 524 -12.11 -3.53 -51.15
N GLU A 525 -12.89 -3.29 -52.22
CA GLU A 525 -13.06 -1.93 -52.75
C GLU A 525 -13.78 -1.02 -51.77
N LEU A 526 -14.83 -1.51 -51.09
CA LEU A 526 -15.56 -0.81 -50.07
C LEU A 526 -14.63 -0.42 -48.91
N LEU A 527 -13.83 -1.37 -48.40
CA LEU A 527 -12.88 -1.15 -47.33
C LEU A 527 -11.80 -0.13 -47.74
N LYS A 528 -11.28 -0.22 -48.96
CA LYS A 528 -10.28 0.71 -49.50
C LYS A 528 -10.82 2.14 -49.58
N ILE A 529 -12.04 2.33 -50.08
CA ILE A 529 -12.69 3.63 -50.18
C ILE A 529 -12.91 4.22 -48.79
N ALA A 530 -13.49 3.44 -47.86
CA ALA A 530 -13.72 3.85 -46.49
C ALA A 530 -12.43 4.22 -45.76
N ALA A 531 -11.39 3.38 -45.89
CA ALA A 531 -10.08 3.63 -45.30
C ALA A 531 -9.41 4.90 -45.86
N SER A 532 -9.61 5.16 -47.18
CA SER A 532 -9.08 6.38 -47.80
C SER A 532 -9.75 7.64 -47.24
N VAL A 533 -11.05 7.64 -47.00
CA VAL A 533 -11.75 8.74 -46.34
C VAL A 533 -11.27 8.92 -44.90
N GLU A 534 -11.11 7.85 -44.14
CA GLU A 534 -10.73 7.87 -42.73
C GLU A 534 -9.25 8.26 -42.48
N ARG A 535 -8.40 8.40 -43.52
CA ARG A 535 -7.01 8.87 -43.39
C ARG A 535 -6.89 10.23 -42.72
N GLY A 536 -7.91 11.08 -42.88
CA GLY A 536 -7.99 12.38 -42.21
C GLY A 536 -8.57 12.31 -40.80
N SER A 537 -8.99 11.13 -40.32
CA SER A 537 -9.69 10.96 -39.06
C SER A 537 -8.75 10.47 -37.93
N GLU A 538 -8.85 11.08 -36.76
CA GLU A 538 -8.19 10.59 -35.54
C GLU A 538 -9.06 9.61 -34.73
N HIS A 539 -10.28 9.35 -35.19
CA HIS A 539 -11.22 8.51 -34.46
C HIS A 539 -10.77 7.05 -34.40
N PRO A 540 -10.87 6.34 -33.23
CA PRO A 540 -10.40 4.95 -33.09
C PRO A 540 -11.02 3.98 -34.10
N VAL A 541 -12.28 4.15 -34.47
CA VAL A 541 -12.96 3.35 -35.50
C VAL A 541 -12.36 3.58 -36.88
N GLY A 542 -12.06 4.83 -37.23
CA GLY A 542 -11.37 5.16 -38.48
C GLY A 542 -9.98 4.53 -38.56
N ARG A 543 -9.21 4.62 -37.49
CA ARG A 543 -7.89 3.95 -37.41
C ARG A 543 -7.99 2.43 -37.56
N ALA A 544 -9.03 1.80 -37.04
CA ALA A 544 -9.28 0.36 -37.21
C ALA A 544 -9.52 0.00 -38.68
N ILE A 545 -10.30 0.83 -39.39
CA ILE A 545 -10.60 0.65 -40.82
C ILE A 545 -9.31 0.79 -41.65
N ILE A 546 -8.50 1.83 -41.36
CA ILE A 546 -7.21 2.05 -42.05
C ILE A 546 -6.28 0.86 -41.83
N LYS A 547 -6.08 0.47 -40.56
CA LYS A 547 -5.19 -0.65 -40.18
C LYS A 547 -5.59 -1.97 -40.88
N GLU A 548 -6.86 -2.26 -41.00
CA GLU A 548 -7.33 -3.45 -41.69
C GLU A 548 -7.07 -3.38 -43.19
N ALA A 549 -7.26 -2.22 -43.82
CA ALA A 549 -6.93 -2.01 -45.22
C ALA A 549 -5.43 -2.16 -45.49
N GLU A 550 -4.60 -1.60 -44.63
CA GLU A 550 -3.12 -1.75 -44.68
C GLU A 550 -2.71 -3.22 -44.49
N ARG A 551 -3.30 -3.94 -43.53
CA ARG A 551 -3.06 -5.38 -43.30
C ARG A 551 -3.38 -6.21 -44.52
N ARG A 552 -4.39 -5.83 -45.31
CA ARG A 552 -4.73 -6.46 -46.60
C ARG A 552 -3.86 -5.98 -47.73
N GLY A 553 -2.87 -5.12 -47.50
CA GLY A 553 -1.93 -4.62 -48.50
C GLY A 553 -2.56 -3.65 -49.52
N MET A 554 -3.62 -2.92 -49.12
CA MET A 554 -4.34 -2.03 -50.03
C MET A 554 -3.64 -0.66 -50.09
N ALA A 555 -3.40 -0.16 -51.28
CA ALA A 555 -2.91 1.20 -51.52
C ALA A 555 -4.07 2.19 -51.33
N LEU A 556 -4.01 3.02 -50.27
CA LEU A 556 -5.00 4.01 -49.94
C LEU A 556 -4.83 5.28 -50.79
N LEU A 557 -5.97 5.89 -51.16
CA LEU A 557 -6.01 7.14 -51.91
C LEU A 557 -5.99 8.35 -50.93
N GLU A 558 -5.50 9.48 -51.41
CA GLU A 558 -5.58 10.73 -50.63
C GLU A 558 -7.00 11.31 -50.70
N PRO A 559 -7.63 11.64 -49.55
CA PRO A 559 -8.94 12.27 -49.51
C PRO A 559 -8.81 13.76 -49.79
N GLU A 560 -9.68 14.26 -50.63
CA GLU A 560 -9.87 15.69 -50.90
C GLU A 560 -11.10 16.22 -50.15
N GLU A 561 -11.13 17.49 -49.80
CA GLU A 561 -12.28 18.11 -49.10
C GLU A 561 -12.74 17.38 -47.85
N PHE A 562 -11.80 16.84 -47.06
CA PHE A 562 -12.09 16.07 -45.83
C PHE A 562 -12.80 16.96 -44.80
N GLN A 563 -13.88 16.44 -44.23
CA GLN A 563 -14.63 17.08 -43.15
C GLN A 563 -15.09 16.03 -42.12
N ALA A 564 -14.74 16.27 -40.86
CA ALA A 564 -15.24 15.47 -39.74
C ALA A 564 -16.50 16.14 -39.15
N LEU A 565 -17.56 15.36 -38.96
CA LEU A 565 -18.84 15.79 -38.38
C LEU A 565 -18.98 15.08 -37.01
N GLY A 566 -18.74 15.86 -35.95
CA GLY A 566 -18.62 15.32 -34.58
C GLY A 566 -19.81 14.44 -34.18
N GLY A 567 -19.50 13.21 -33.78
CA GLY A 567 -20.49 12.21 -33.32
C GLY A 567 -21.30 11.51 -34.41
N LEU A 568 -21.22 11.95 -35.68
CA LEU A 568 -21.96 11.40 -36.80
C LEU A 568 -21.09 10.57 -37.73
N GLY A 569 -19.97 11.13 -38.20
CA GLY A 569 -19.08 10.48 -39.14
C GLY A 569 -18.15 11.44 -39.87
N VAL A 570 -17.62 11.01 -41.01
CA VAL A 570 -16.69 11.78 -41.83
C VAL A 570 -17.15 11.79 -43.30
N GLN A 571 -16.78 12.82 -44.02
CA GLN A 571 -16.99 12.90 -45.47
C GLN A 571 -15.71 13.37 -46.18
N ALA A 572 -15.48 12.91 -47.40
CA ALA A 572 -14.38 13.37 -48.25
C ALA A 572 -14.65 13.03 -49.72
N ARG A 573 -13.91 13.65 -50.62
CA ARG A 573 -13.84 13.22 -52.02
C ARG A 573 -12.69 12.24 -52.21
N VAL A 574 -13.00 11.07 -52.76
CA VAL A 574 -12.02 10.05 -53.08
C VAL A 574 -12.27 9.64 -54.54
N ASP A 575 -11.23 9.73 -55.36
CA ASP A 575 -11.30 9.48 -56.82
C ASP A 575 -12.46 10.24 -57.51
N GLY A 576 -12.64 11.53 -57.11
CA GLY A 576 -13.68 12.41 -57.64
C GLY A 576 -15.11 12.13 -57.12
N GLN A 577 -15.34 11.06 -56.37
CA GLN A 577 -16.66 10.71 -55.81
C GLN A 577 -16.78 11.23 -54.36
N LEU A 578 -17.95 11.73 -54.03
CA LEU A 578 -18.25 12.16 -52.65
C LEU A 578 -18.63 10.95 -51.81
N VAL A 579 -17.85 10.67 -50.80
CA VAL A 579 -17.98 9.50 -49.92
C VAL A 579 -18.20 9.94 -48.48
N TYR A 580 -19.13 9.31 -47.83
CA TYR A 580 -19.45 9.47 -46.38
C TYR A 580 -19.23 8.14 -45.67
N VAL A 581 -18.64 8.23 -44.47
CA VAL A 581 -18.49 7.08 -43.57
C VAL A 581 -19.02 7.49 -42.19
N GLY A 582 -20.02 6.81 -41.67
CA GLY A 582 -20.64 7.23 -40.41
C GLY A 582 -21.75 6.30 -39.91
N LYS A 583 -22.43 6.72 -38.83
CA LYS A 583 -23.49 5.94 -38.21
C LYS A 583 -24.66 5.76 -39.16
N PRO A 584 -25.34 4.58 -39.22
CA PRO A 584 -26.51 4.36 -40.09
C PRO A 584 -27.62 5.41 -39.89
N ASP A 585 -27.91 5.79 -38.63
CA ASP A 585 -28.99 6.73 -38.30
C ASP A 585 -28.74 8.11 -38.91
N TRP A 586 -27.51 8.57 -39.02
CA TRP A 586 -27.17 9.81 -39.70
C TRP A 586 -27.62 9.82 -41.17
N PHE A 587 -27.47 8.70 -41.84
CA PHE A 587 -27.88 8.61 -43.25
C PHE A 587 -29.41 8.58 -43.43
N VAL A 588 -30.14 8.02 -42.45
CA VAL A 588 -31.60 8.10 -42.43
C VAL A 588 -32.04 9.56 -42.31
N GLU A 589 -31.43 10.33 -41.42
CA GLU A 589 -31.71 11.75 -41.28
C GLU A 589 -31.36 12.56 -42.54
N MET A 590 -30.31 12.16 -43.28
CA MET A 590 -29.92 12.74 -44.56
C MET A 590 -30.89 12.36 -45.73
N GLY A 591 -31.86 11.49 -45.49
CA GLY A 591 -32.77 10.96 -46.48
C GLY A 591 -32.13 9.97 -47.47
N VAL A 592 -31.06 9.29 -47.07
CA VAL A 592 -30.46 8.19 -47.84
C VAL A 592 -31.22 6.91 -47.53
N ASN A 593 -31.64 6.17 -48.57
CA ASN A 593 -32.30 4.89 -48.41
C ASN A 593 -31.26 3.83 -47.96
N ILE A 594 -31.44 3.32 -46.72
CA ILE A 594 -30.59 2.25 -46.14
C ILE A 594 -31.33 0.92 -46.01
N ASP A 595 -32.55 0.75 -46.58
CA ASP A 595 -33.40 -0.43 -46.42
C ASP A 595 -32.72 -1.76 -46.78
N ARG A 596 -31.83 -1.72 -47.79
CA ARG A 596 -31.03 -2.91 -48.16
C ARG A 596 -30.10 -3.40 -47.05
N GLY A 597 -29.74 -2.50 -46.15
CA GLY A 597 -28.85 -2.81 -45.04
C GLY A 597 -29.55 -3.15 -43.73
N ASN A 598 -30.83 -2.91 -43.58
CA ASN A 598 -31.55 -2.98 -42.31
C ASN A 598 -31.44 -4.35 -41.62
N GLU A 599 -31.55 -5.44 -42.37
CA GLU A 599 -31.40 -6.81 -41.80
C GLU A 599 -29.97 -7.05 -41.24
N HIS A 600 -28.96 -6.62 -42.02
CA HIS A 600 -27.57 -6.72 -41.57
C HIS A 600 -27.25 -5.78 -40.42
N ILE A 601 -27.80 -4.54 -40.41
CA ILE A 601 -27.67 -3.58 -39.33
C ILE A 601 -28.19 -4.19 -38.03
N HIS A 602 -29.43 -4.70 -38.03
CA HIS A 602 -30.01 -5.32 -36.84
C HIS A 602 -29.21 -6.54 -36.37
N THR A 603 -28.80 -7.41 -37.31
CA THR A 603 -28.05 -8.62 -37.01
C THR A 603 -26.70 -8.28 -36.37
N LEU A 604 -25.91 -7.38 -36.98
CA LEU A 604 -24.58 -7.01 -36.48
C LEU A 604 -24.60 -6.19 -35.19
N GLN A 605 -25.61 -5.31 -35.05
CA GLN A 605 -25.88 -4.61 -33.81
C GLN A 605 -26.25 -5.55 -32.67
N SER A 606 -27.07 -6.57 -32.93
CA SER A 606 -27.41 -7.59 -31.93
C SER A 606 -26.18 -8.44 -31.51
N GLN A 607 -25.14 -8.50 -32.36
CA GLN A 607 -23.87 -9.12 -32.06
C GLN A 607 -22.88 -8.20 -31.29
N GLY A 608 -23.31 -6.99 -30.92
CA GLY A 608 -22.47 -6.06 -30.16
C GLY A 608 -21.43 -5.29 -30.96
N LYS A 609 -21.59 -5.23 -32.30
CA LYS A 609 -20.67 -4.55 -33.21
C LYS A 609 -21.09 -3.10 -33.45
N THR A 610 -20.10 -2.20 -33.49
CA THR A 610 -20.28 -0.81 -33.90
C THR A 610 -20.29 -0.74 -35.42
N LEU A 611 -21.36 -0.18 -35.99
CA LEU A 611 -21.54 -0.14 -37.44
C LEU A 611 -21.23 1.23 -38.01
N MET A 612 -20.48 1.22 -39.09
CA MET A 612 -20.26 2.34 -39.99
C MET A 612 -20.85 2.03 -41.35
N ALA A 613 -21.80 2.85 -41.80
CA ALA A 613 -22.28 2.77 -43.12
C ALA A 613 -21.40 3.61 -44.07
N VAL A 614 -21.15 3.08 -45.25
CA VAL A 614 -20.40 3.75 -46.31
C VAL A 614 -21.37 4.13 -47.41
N VAL A 615 -21.43 5.43 -47.66
CA VAL A 615 -22.37 6.02 -48.66
C VAL A 615 -21.55 6.73 -49.74
N VAL A 616 -21.75 6.33 -50.98
CA VAL A 616 -21.11 6.94 -52.15
C VAL A 616 -22.19 7.60 -53.02
N GLU A 617 -21.99 8.87 -53.36
CA GLU A 617 -22.94 9.66 -54.19
C GLU A 617 -24.40 9.49 -53.73
N ARG A 618 -24.64 9.56 -52.41
CA ARG A 618 -25.95 9.39 -51.72
C ARG A 618 -26.57 8.00 -51.90
N ARG A 619 -25.80 6.99 -52.22
CA ARG A 619 -26.25 5.58 -52.25
C ARG A 619 -25.49 4.76 -51.22
N LEU A 620 -26.20 3.93 -50.48
CA LEU A 620 -25.54 3.00 -49.54
C LEU A 620 -24.71 1.99 -50.33
N ALA A 621 -23.39 2.08 -50.21
CA ALA A 621 -22.42 1.19 -50.83
C ALA A 621 -22.19 -0.07 -50.00
N GLY A 622 -22.21 0.06 -48.67
CA GLY A 622 -22.05 -1.05 -47.76
C GLY A 622 -21.95 -0.69 -46.29
N LEU A 623 -21.63 -1.70 -45.47
CA LEU A 623 -21.49 -1.59 -44.02
C LEU A 623 -20.11 -2.12 -43.60
N ILE A 624 -19.49 -1.47 -42.66
CA ILE A 624 -18.28 -1.95 -41.98
C ILE A 624 -18.61 -2.09 -40.50
N ALA A 625 -18.48 -3.29 -39.98
CA ALA A 625 -18.67 -3.57 -38.56
C ALA A 625 -17.31 -3.58 -37.84
N VAL A 626 -17.22 -2.81 -36.81
CA VAL A 626 -16.03 -2.74 -35.95
C VAL A 626 -16.40 -3.23 -34.56
N ALA A 627 -15.60 -4.14 -34.03
CA ALA A 627 -15.79 -4.69 -32.71
C ALA A 627 -14.50 -4.54 -31.89
N ASP A 628 -14.67 -4.29 -30.59
CA ASP A 628 -13.58 -4.37 -29.64
C ASP A 628 -13.61 -5.78 -29.05
N SER A 629 -12.55 -6.53 -29.30
CA SER A 629 -12.47 -7.94 -28.92
C SER A 629 -12.36 -8.09 -27.41
N LEU A 630 -13.06 -9.06 -26.84
CA LEU A 630 -12.90 -9.45 -25.43
C LEU A 630 -11.46 -9.92 -25.17
N LYS A 631 -10.94 -9.59 -24.01
CA LYS A 631 -9.70 -10.22 -23.53
C LYS A 631 -9.96 -11.70 -23.28
N PRO A 632 -9.02 -12.60 -23.62
CA PRO A 632 -9.21 -14.04 -23.45
C PRO A 632 -9.61 -14.47 -22.03
N GLU A 633 -9.08 -13.74 -21.03
CA GLU A 633 -9.27 -14.02 -19.60
C GLU A 633 -10.55 -13.37 -19.00
N SER A 634 -11.28 -12.52 -19.74
CA SER A 634 -12.40 -11.75 -19.16
C SER A 634 -13.50 -12.64 -18.60
N LYS A 635 -13.85 -13.71 -19.30
CA LYS A 635 -14.87 -14.66 -18.84
C LYS A 635 -14.43 -15.37 -17.55
N GLU A 636 -13.20 -15.88 -17.52
CA GLU A 636 -12.64 -16.56 -16.36
C GLU A 636 -12.59 -15.60 -15.16
N ALA A 637 -12.18 -14.35 -15.36
CA ALA A 637 -12.09 -13.35 -14.31
C ALA A 637 -13.48 -13.04 -13.70
N VAL A 638 -14.51 -12.87 -14.52
CA VAL A 638 -15.89 -12.64 -14.05
C VAL A 638 -16.42 -13.86 -13.28
N GLU A 639 -16.22 -15.07 -13.81
CA GLU A 639 -16.64 -16.29 -13.13
C GLU A 639 -15.94 -16.48 -11.77
N GLU A 640 -14.64 -16.11 -11.68
CA GLU A 640 -13.89 -16.21 -10.42
C GLU A 640 -14.40 -15.19 -9.39
N LEU A 641 -14.68 -13.94 -9.80
CA LEU A 641 -15.28 -12.93 -8.93
C LEU A 641 -16.65 -13.39 -8.38
N ARG A 642 -17.49 -13.96 -9.25
CA ARG A 642 -18.79 -14.50 -8.84
C ARG A 642 -18.64 -15.70 -7.87
N ARG A 643 -17.67 -16.59 -8.10
CA ARG A 643 -17.37 -17.69 -7.17
C ARG A 643 -16.94 -17.18 -5.78
N GLN A 644 -16.31 -16.01 -5.72
CA GLN A 644 -15.96 -15.33 -4.46
C GLN A 644 -17.16 -14.64 -3.79
N GLY A 645 -18.37 -14.71 -4.38
CA GLY A 645 -19.62 -14.15 -3.84
C GLY A 645 -19.76 -12.65 -4.09
N LEU A 646 -19.11 -12.14 -5.14
CA LEU A 646 -19.20 -10.74 -5.57
C LEU A 646 -20.24 -10.59 -6.68
N THR A 647 -20.98 -9.50 -6.66
CA THR A 647 -21.85 -9.08 -7.77
C THR A 647 -20.99 -8.35 -8.79
N VAL A 648 -21.05 -8.76 -10.05
CA VAL A 648 -20.27 -8.15 -11.13
C VAL A 648 -21.16 -7.30 -12.00
N VAL A 649 -20.83 -6.01 -12.10
CA VAL A 649 -21.57 -5.01 -12.89
C VAL A 649 -20.69 -4.53 -14.02
N MET A 650 -21.20 -4.56 -15.25
CA MET A 650 -20.52 -3.95 -16.39
C MET A 650 -20.99 -2.52 -16.60
N LEU A 651 -20.04 -1.58 -16.67
CA LEU A 651 -20.29 -0.17 -16.94
C LEU A 651 -19.76 0.21 -18.32
N THR A 652 -20.60 0.84 -19.16
CA THR A 652 -20.19 1.20 -20.52
C THR A 652 -20.95 2.41 -21.08
N GLY A 653 -20.29 3.17 -21.95
CA GLY A 653 -20.94 4.21 -22.76
C GLY A 653 -21.63 3.69 -24.02
N ASP A 654 -21.55 2.41 -24.32
CA ASP A 654 -22.21 1.80 -25.47
C ASP A 654 -23.71 1.71 -25.27
N ASN A 655 -24.45 1.52 -26.38
CA ASN A 655 -25.88 1.23 -26.33
C ASN A 655 -26.15 -0.10 -25.61
N ILE A 656 -27.39 -0.22 -25.11
CA ILE A 656 -27.79 -1.37 -24.28
C ILE A 656 -27.72 -2.71 -25.04
N GLN A 657 -27.87 -2.73 -26.36
CA GLN A 657 -27.85 -3.96 -27.18
C GLN A 657 -26.41 -4.50 -27.27
N THR A 658 -25.44 -3.63 -27.58
CA THR A 658 -23.99 -3.96 -27.58
C THR A 658 -23.55 -4.41 -26.19
N ALA A 659 -23.94 -3.68 -25.15
CA ALA A 659 -23.61 -4.02 -23.78
C ALA A 659 -24.15 -5.41 -23.38
N ARG A 660 -25.38 -5.73 -23.75
CA ARG A 660 -26.02 -7.03 -23.47
C ARG A 660 -25.31 -8.20 -24.15
N SER A 661 -24.93 -8.03 -25.43
CA SER A 661 -24.18 -9.07 -26.15
C SER A 661 -22.84 -9.43 -25.50
N ILE A 662 -22.11 -8.42 -25.02
CA ILE A 662 -20.85 -8.64 -24.31
C ILE A 662 -21.09 -9.24 -22.92
N ALA A 663 -22.09 -8.74 -22.21
CA ALA A 663 -22.45 -9.20 -20.88
C ALA A 663 -22.83 -10.69 -20.85
N GLU A 664 -23.57 -11.15 -21.87
CA GLU A 664 -23.91 -12.56 -22.02
C GLU A 664 -22.71 -13.46 -22.27
N GLN A 665 -21.70 -12.97 -23.01
CA GLN A 665 -20.47 -13.74 -23.29
C GLN A 665 -19.60 -13.91 -22.03
N VAL A 666 -19.52 -12.88 -21.16
CA VAL A 666 -18.68 -12.90 -19.95
C VAL A 666 -19.47 -13.23 -18.68
N HIS A 667 -20.81 -13.35 -18.76
CA HIS A 667 -21.72 -13.70 -17.67
C HIS A 667 -21.72 -12.71 -16.49
N VAL A 668 -21.74 -11.39 -16.76
CA VAL A 668 -21.91 -10.38 -15.71
C VAL A 668 -23.33 -10.41 -15.14
N ASP A 669 -23.50 -9.93 -13.90
CA ASP A 669 -24.80 -9.99 -13.21
C ASP A 669 -25.71 -8.81 -13.59
N GLU A 670 -25.13 -7.61 -13.75
CA GLU A 670 -25.85 -6.37 -14.04
C GLU A 670 -25.12 -5.56 -15.13
N ILE A 671 -25.91 -4.76 -15.87
CA ILE A 671 -25.41 -3.90 -16.95
C ILE A 671 -25.87 -2.48 -16.71
N VAL A 672 -24.95 -1.53 -16.79
CA VAL A 672 -25.22 -0.09 -16.80
C VAL A 672 -24.64 0.47 -18.09
N ALA A 673 -25.50 0.66 -19.06
CA ALA A 673 -25.15 1.11 -20.41
C ALA A 673 -25.48 2.60 -20.64
N GLU A 674 -25.00 3.16 -21.74
CA GLU A 674 -25.27 4.54 -22.21
C GLU A 674 -24.80 5.60 -21.21
N VAL A 675 -23.73 5.31 -20.45
CA VAL A 675 -23.16 6.20 -19.43
C VAL A 675 -22.07 7.07 -20.03
N ARG A 676 -22.19 8.36 -19.87
CA ARG A 676 -21.15 9.30 -20.29
C ARG A 676 -19.93 9.21 -19.37
N PRO A 677 -18.73 9.56 -19.84
CA PRO A 677 -17.52 9.49 -19.02
C PRO A 677 -17.61 10.27 -17.70
N ASP A 678 -18.25 11.45 -17.74
CA ASP A 678 -18.48 12.33 -16.59
C ASP A 678 -19.53 11.78 -15.59
N GLU A 679 -20.42 10.89 -16.06
CA GLU A 679 -21.47 10.28 -15.24
C GLU A 679 -21.03 8.96 -14.58
N LYS A 680 -19.90 8.35 -14.99
CA LYS A 680 -19.42 7.06 -14.44
C LYS A 680 -19.23 7.10 -12.93
N SER A 681 -18.65 8.18 -12.40
CA SER A 681 -18.46 8.35 -10.96
C SER A 681 -19.80 8.43 -10.20
N MET A 682 -20.82 9.05 -10.80
CA MET A 682 -22.14 9.14 -10.21
C MET A 682 -22.83 7.77 -10.16
N LYS A 683 -22.62 6.90 -11.17
CA LYS A 683 -23.15 5.53 -11.16
C LYS A 683 -22.49 4.66 -10.07
N VAL A 684 -21.21 4.81 -9.86
CA VAL A 684 -20.50 4.18 -8.72
C VAL A 684 -21.10 4.65 -7.40
N LYS A 685 -21.33 5.95 -7.24
CA LYS A 685 -21.94 6.53 -6.05
C LYS A 685 -23.37 6.02 -5.81
N GLU A 686 -24.19 5.88 -6.84
CA GLU A 686 -25.54 5.31 -6.73
C GLU A 686 -25.53 3.88 -6.14
N LEU A 687 -24.51 3.07 -6.45
CA LEU A 687 -24.32 1.74 -5.87
C LEU A 687 -23.88 1.81 -4.41
N GLN A 688 -22.98 2.74 -4.09
CA GLN A 688 -22.55 3.00 -2.72
C GLN A 688 -23.71 3.49 -1.83
N ASP A 689 -24.55 4.36 -2.33
CA ASP A 689 -25.74 4.89 -1.63
C ASP A 689 -26.77 3.78 -1.30
N LYS A 690 -26.75 2.65 -2.03
CA LYS A 690 -27.50 1.43 -1.69
C LYS A 690 -26.86 0.60 -0.56
N GLY A 691 -25.78 1.09 0.04
CA GLY A 691 -25.05 0.41 1.13
C GLY A 691 -24.14 -0.73 0.65
N GLN A 692 -23.75 -0.71 -0.60
CA GLN A 692 -22.78 -1.66 -1.16
C GLN A 692 -21.36 -1.11 -1.04
N MET A 693 -20.41 -1.98 -0.72
CA MET A 693 -18.98 -1.68 -0.85
C MET A 693 -18.55 -1.99 -2.28
N VAL A 694 -18.19 -0.97 -3.02
CA VAL A 694 -18.00 -1.01 -4.47
C VAL A 694 -16.51 -0.94 -4.83
N GLY A 695 -16.04 -1.92 -5.60
CA GLY A 695 -14.76 -1.85 -6.31
C GLY A 695 -14.99 -1.43 -7.76
N MET A 696 -14.26 -0.43 -8.24
CA MET A 696 -14.25 -0.04 -9.67
C MET A 696 -12.96 -0.50 -10.32
N VAL A 697 -13.08 -1.13 -11.48
CA VAL A 697 -11.96 -1.62 -12.28
C VAL A 697 -11.94 -0.90 -13.62
N GLY A 698 -10.81 -0.29 -13.96
CA GLY A 698 -10.65 0.48 -15.20
C GLY A 698 -9.19 0.64 -15.61
N ASP A 699 -8.95 1.26 -16.77
CA ASP A 699 -7.62 1.54 -17.31
C ASP A 699 -6.98 2.85 -16.77
N GLY A 700 -7.74 3.64 -16.04
CA GLY A 700 -7.31 4.89 -15.41
C GLY A 700 -7.36 6.14 -16.30
N ILE A 701 -7.47 6.03 -17.60
CA ILE A 701 -7.45 7.20 -18.50
C ILE A 701 -8.80 7.91 -18.50
N ASN A 702 -9.87 7.17 -18.77
CA ASN A 702 -11.24 7.71 -18.82
C ASN A 702 -12.01 7.48 -17.52
N ASP A 703 -11.53 6.57 -16.68
CA ASP A 703 -12.22 6.07 -15.48
C ASP A 703 -11.67 6.66 -14.18
N ALA A 704 -10.66 7.54 -14.23
CA ALA A 704 -10.03 8.12 -13.06
C ALA A 704 -11.03 8.68 -12.03
N PRO A 705 -12.09 9.45 -12.42
CA PRO A 705 -13.09 9.93 -11.47
C PRO A 705 -13.93 8.81 -10.84
N ALA A 706 -14.19 7.73 -11.58
CA ALA A 706 -14.95 6.57 -11.09
C ALA A 706 -14.10 5.68 -10.18
N LEU A 707 -12.80 5.50 -10.50
CA LEU A 707 -11.83 4.81 -9.66
C LEU A 707 -11.66 5.53 -8.32
N ALA A 708 -11.51 6.86 -8.34
CA ALA A 708 -11.38 7.68 -7.14
C ALA A 708 -12.67 7.72 -6.29
N GLN A 709 -13.86 7.58 -6.90
CA GLN A 709 -15.13 7.55 -6.20
C GLN A 709 -15.39 6.22 -5.50
N ALA A 710 -14.89 5.11 -6.05
CA ALA A 710 -15.13 3.77 -5.50
C ALA A 710 -14.54 3.60 -4.08
N ASP A 711 -15.02 2.62 -3.34
CA ASP A 711 -14.41 2.25 -2.05
C ASP A 711 -13.00 1.66 -2.24
N VAL A 712 -12.79 1.01 -3.38
CA VAL A 712 -11.47 0.55 -3.86
C VAL A 712 -11.41 0.73 -5.37
N GLY A 713 -10.56 1.62 -5.84
CA GLY A 713 -10.22 1.75 -7.26
C GLY A 713 -9.14 0.74 -7.65
N ILE A 714 -9.40 -0.06 -8.68
CA ILE A 714 -8.46 -1.08 -9.19
C ILE A 714 -8.06 -0.69 -10.61
N ALA A 715 -6.84 -0.23 -10.78
CA ALA A 715 -6.30 0.17 -12.07
C ALA A 715 -5.63 -1.01 -12.77
N ILE A 716 -5.90 -1.21 -14.06
CA ILE A 716 -5.32 -2.26 -14.89
C ILE A 716 -4.18 -1.68 -15.72
N GLY A 717 -2.97 -2.24 -15.56
CA GLY A 717 -1.77 -1.86 -16.30
C GLY A 717 -0.99 -0.74 -15.65
N THR A 718 0.34 -0.80 -15.78
CA THR A 718 1.26 0.23 -15.30
C THR A 718 1.53 1.32 -16.35
N GLY A 719 0.80 1.30 -17.47
CA GLY A 719 1.12 2.08 -18.66
C GLY A 719 0.81 3.59 -18.58
N THR A 720 0.05 4.03 -17.57
CA THR A 720 -0.30 5.44 -17.42
C THR A 720 -0.03 5.93 -16.01
N ASP A 721 0.65 7.07 -15.90
CA ASP A 721 0.89 7.72 -14.61
C ASP A 721 -0.45 8.01 -13.88
N VAL A 722 -1.52 8.27 -14.65
CA VAL A 722 -2.88 8.49 -14.13
C VAL A 722 -3.45 7.27 -13.42
N ALA A 723 -3.24 6.07 -13.95
CA ALA A 723 -3.70 4.83 -13.31
C ALA A 723 -3.00 4.60 -11.96
N ILE A 724 -1.71 4.91 -11.88
CA ILE A 724 -0.91 4.82 -10.66
C ILE A 724 -1.36 5.84 -9.62
N GLU A 725 -1.75 7.04 -10.05
CA GLU A 725 -2.21 8.08 -9.13
C GLU A 725 -3.61 7.83 -8.57
N THR A 726 -4.52 7.29 -9.37
CA THR A 726 -5.95 7.15 -9.02
C THR A 726 -6.34 5.81 -8.44
N GLY A 727 -5.62 4.72 -8.77
CA GLY A 727 -5.90 3.39 -8.27
C GLY A 727 -5.45 3.17 -6.83
N ASP A 728 -6.28 2.51 -6.02
CA ASP A 728 -5.90 1.99 -4.70
C ASP A 728 -5.18 0.65 -4.82
N VAL A 729 -5.51 -0.11 -5.86
CA VAL A 729 -4.84 -1.35 -6.26
C VAL A 729 -4.45 -1.24 -7.73
N ILE A 730 -3.21 -1.59 -8.05
CA ILE A 730 -2.68 -1.53 -9.41
C ILE A 730 -2.28 -2.94 -9.84
N LEU A 731 -2.78 -3.37 -10.98
CA LEU A 731 -2.46 -4.65 -11.60
C LEU A 731 -1.42 -4.45 -12.70
N ALA A 732 -0.16 -4.76 -12.42
CA ALA A 732 0.96 -4.50 -13.33
C ALA A 732 0.85 -5.27 -14.66
N SER A 733 0.27 -6.48 -14.63
CA SER A 733 0.14 -7.34 -15.82
C SER A 733 -0.96 -6.91 -16.79
N GLY A 734 -1.88 -6.06 -16.39
CA GLY A 734 -3.07 -5.77 -17.21
C GLY A 734 -4.09 -6.91 -17.29
N ASN A 735 -3.85 -8.03 -16.61
CA ASN A 735 -4.70 -9.23 -16.59
C ASN A 735 -5.84 -9.08 -15.58
N LEU A 736 -7.08 -9.24 -16.05
CA LEU A 736 -8.28 -9.05 -15.25
C LEU A 736 -8.43 -10.08 -14.11
N VAL A 737 -7.86 -11.28 -14.25
CA VAL A 737 -7.82 -12.30 -13.18
C VAL A 737 -7.06 -11.80 -11.95
N GLY A 738 -6.16 -10.82 -12.13
CA GLY A 738 -5.48 -10.13 -11.04
C GLY A 738 -6.43 -9.49 -10.03
N VAL A 739 -7.64 -9.06 -10.44
CA VAL A 739 -8.66 -8.49 -9.54
C VAL A 739 -9.10 -9.52 -8.50
N SER A 740 -9.49 -10.70 -8.94
CA SER A 740 -9.91 -11.79 -8.03
C SER A 740 -8.79 -12.21 -7.09
N ARG A 741 -7.55 -12.29 -7.60
CA ARG A 741 -6.36 -12.61 -6.81
C ARG A 741 -6.02 -11.53 -5.78
N ALA A 742 -6.20 -10.25 -6.12
CA ALA A 742 -6.00 -9.13 -5.19
C ALA A 742 -6.97 -9.22 -4.00
N ILE A 743 -8.25 -9.49 -4.27
CA ILE A 743 -9.28 -9.65 -3.24
C ILE A 743 -9.01 -10.89 -2.37
N GLU A 744 -8.62 -12.01 -2.97
CA GLU A 744 -8.25 -13.23 -2.25
C GLU A 744 -7.04 -12.99 -1.33
N LEU A 745 -5.98 -12.36 -1.85
CA LEU A 745 -4.79 -12.01 -1.09
C LEU A 745 -5.14 -11.08 0.08
N SER A 746 -5.98 -10.09 -0.15
CA SER A 746 -6.48 -9.18 0.89
C SER A 746 -7.22 -9.95 1.99
N ARG A 747 -8.14 -10.84 1.61
CA ARG A 747 -8.88 -11.69 2.56
C ARG A 747 -7.96 -12.61 3.35
N ALA A 748 -6.97 -13.24 2.70
CA ALA A 748 -5.99 -14.10 3.35
C ALA A 748 -5.13 -13.30 4.35
N THR A 749 -4.62 -12.13 3.94
CA THR A 749 -3.83 -11.24 4.78
C THR A 749 -4.62 -10.78 6.00
N MET A 750 -5.86 -10.30 5.81
CA MET A 750 -6.69 -9.83 6.92
C MET A 750 -7.17 -10.97 7.84
N ARG A 751 -7.31 -12.19 7.33
CA ARG A 751 -7.54 -13.37 8.18
C ARG A 751 -6.35 -13.62 9.10
N THR A 752 -5.13 -13.55 8.55
CA THR A 752 -3.89 -13.69 9.35
C THR A 752 -3.79 -12.56 10.39
N VAL A 753 -4.08 -11.30 10.02
CA VAL A 753 -4.12 -10.18 10.97
C VAL A 753 -5.07 -10.47 12.14
N LYS A 754 -6.31 -10.92 11.85
CA LYS A 754 -7.29 -11.25 12.88
C LYS A 754 -6.85 -12.41 13.77
N GLN A 755 -6.23 -13.44 13.20
CA GLN A 755 -5.67 -14.55 13.95
C GLN A 755 -4.52 -14.11 14.87
N ASN A 756 -3.60 -13.31 14.35
CA ASN A 756 -2.49 -12.76 15.14
C ASN A 756 -2.98 -11.90 16.30
N LEU A 757 -3.96 -11.01 16.04
CA LEU A 757 -4.57 -10.18 17.09
C LEU A 757 -5.28 -11.05 18.14
N PHE A 758 -6.01 -12.08 17.73
CA PHE A 758 -6.65 -13.01 18.67
C PHE A 758 -5.60 -13.65 19.60
N TRP A 759 -4.53 -14.21 19.04
CA TRP A 759 -3.47 -14.82 19.84
C TRP A 759 -2.73 -13.80 20.71
N ALA A 760 -2.49 -12.59 20.22
CA ALA A 760 -1.85 -11.52 21.00
C ALA A 760 -2.65 -11.10 22.24
N PHE A 761 -3.99 -11.19 22.21
CA PHE A 761 -4.84 -10.80 23.33
C PHE A 761 -5.26 -11.96 24.24
N ILE A 762 -5.48 -13.16 23.71
CA ILE A 762 -6.09 -14.26 24.46
C ILE A 762 -5.22 -14.67 25.65
N TYR A 763 -3.89 -14.70 25.51
CA TYR A 763 -2.97 -15.00 26.60
C TYR A 763 -3.14 -14.00 27.75
N ASN A 764 -3.24 -12.73 27.46
CA ASN A 764 -3.39 -11.68 28.47
C ASN A 764 -4.76 -11.76 29.14
N ILE A 765 -5.86 -11.92 28.38
CA ILE A 765 -7.22 -11.97 28.92
C ILE A 765 -7.39 -13.17 29.86
N VAL A 766 -6.82 -14.32 29.51
CA VAL A 766 -6.96 -15.55 30.32
C VAL A 766 -6.02 -15.54 31.52
N LEU A 767 -4.76 -15.11 31.33
CA LEU A 767 -3.75 -15.25 32.37
C LEU A 767 -3.69 -14.09 33.38
N ILE A 768 -4.20 -12.89 33.05
CA ILE A 768 -4.27 -11.78 34.03
C ILE A 768 -5.15 -12.14 35.24
N PRO A 769 -6.39 -12.65 35.09
CA PRO A 769 -7.19 -13.08 36.22
C PRO A 769 -6.54 -14.21 37.04
N ILE A 770 -5.85 -15.13 36.36
CA ILE A 770 -5.12 -16.23 37.03
C ILE A 770 -3.95 -15.67 37.84
N ALA A 771 -3.17 -14.73 37.25
CA ALA A 771 -2.08 -14.06 37.95
C ALA A 771 -2.57 -13.23 39.14
N ALA A 772 -3.75 -12.62 39.01
CA ALA A 772 -4.40 -11.90 40.10
C ALA A 772 -4.93 -12.80 41.22
N GLY A 773 -4.95 -14.13 41.00
CA GLY A 773 -5.32 -15.12 42.02
C GLY A 773 -6.77 -15.58 41.97
N LEU A 774 -7.45 -15.46 40.82
CA LEU A 774 -8.85 -15.90 40.64
C LEU A 774 -9.01 -17.42 40.98
N LEU A 775 -8.02 -18.23 40.66
CA LEU A 775 -8.06 -19.69 40.89
C LEU A 775 -7.55 -20.08 42.28
N TYR A 776 -7.09 -19.15 43.12
CA TYR A 776 -6.53 -19.45 44.43
C TYR A 776 -7.50 -20.17 45.37
N PRO A 777 -8.83 -19.87 45.42
CA PRO A 777 -9.76 -20.57 46.30
C PRO A 777 -10.10 -22.00 45.86
N LEU A 778 -9.67 -22.43 44.66
CA LEU A 778 -10.04 -23.74 44.11
C LEU A 778 -8.98 -24.80 44.47
N ASP A 779 -9.16 -25.45 45.59
CA ASP A 779 -8.19 -26.44 46.14
C ASP A 779 -7.91 -27.67 45.26
N PHE A 780 -8.81 -27.97 44.35
CA PHE A 780 -8.63 -29.08 43.38
C PHE A 780 -7.69 -28.73 42.21
N MET A 781 -7.33 -27.44 42.03
CA MET A 781 -6.45 -27.01 40.96
C MET A 781 -4.98 -27.21 41.35
N PRO A 782 -4.09 -27.53 40.34
CA PRO A 782 -2.66 -27.62 40.57
C PRO A 782 -2.10 -26.31 41.13
N GLY A 783 -1.15 -26.39 42.06
CA GLY A 783 -0.59 -25.21 42.73
C GLY A 783 -0.02 -24.13 41.83
N PHE A 784 0.59 -24.52 40.70
CA PHE A 784 1.13 -23.57 39.71
C PHE A 784 0.04 -22.77 38.96
N LEU A 785 -1.20 -23.26 38.89
CA LEU A 785 -2.36 -22.53 38.34
C LEU A 785 -3.05 -21.68 39.40
N ARG A 786 -3.02 -22.12 40.66
CA ARG A 786 -3.59 -21.33 41.79
C ARG A 786 -2.76 -20.10 42.10
N GLN A 787 -1.45 -20.15 41.84
CA GLN A 787 -0.53 -19.05 42.05
C GLN A 787 0.45 -19.01 40.85
N LEU A 788 0.09 -18.23 39.82
CA LEU A 788 0.92 -18.09 38.63
C LEU A 788 2.24 -17.40 39.03
N HIS A 789 3.34 -18.17 38.94
CA HIS A 789 4.65 -17.61 39.21
C HIS A 789 5.09 -16.64 38.11
N PRO A 790 5.75 -15.51 38.42
CA PRO A 790 6.20 -14.52 37.40
C PRO A 790 7.05 -15.12 36.28
N ILE A 791 7.83 -16.17 36.57
CA ILE A 791 8.63 -16.92 35.58
C ILE A 791 7.73 -17.57 34.52
N LEU A 792 6.63 -18.21 34.94
CA LEU A 792 5.65 -18.80 34.01
C LEU A 792 4.92 -17.72 33.21
N ALA A 793 4.65 -16.58 33.82
CA ALA A 793 4.10 -15.43 33.13
C ALA A 793 5.06 -14.93 32.03
N ALA A 794 6.35 -14.80 32.32
CA ALA A 794 7.38 -14.38 31.36
C ALA A 794 7.55 -15.41 30.22
N LEU A 795 7.48 -16.70 30.53
CA LEU A 795 7.54 -17.78 29.54
C LEU A 795 6.32 -17.74 28.61
N ALA A 796 5.12 -17.57 29.15
CA ALA A 796 3.91 -17.43 28.36
C ALA A 796 3.97 -16.23 27.41
N MET A 797 4.54 -15.11 27.87
CA MET A 797 4.76 -13.92 27.05
C MET A 797 5.77 -14.15 25.91
N ALA A 798 6.88 -14.85 26.19
CA ALA A 798 7.84 -15.20 25.15
C ALA A 798 7.20 -16.13 24.10
N LEU A 799 6.39 -17.11 24.52
CA LEU A 799 5.65 -18.00 23.62
C LEU A 799 4.58 -17.25 22.81
N SER A 800 3.90 -16.27 23.39
CA SER A 800 2.94 -15.43 22.67
C SER A 800 3.59 -14.75 21.47
N SER A 801 4.79 -14.17 21.64
CA SER A 801 5.53 -13.56 20.54
C SER A 801 5.96 -14.54 19.44
N VAL A 802 6.18 -15.82 19.79
CA VAL A 802 6.49 -16.86 18.81
C VAL A 802 5.25 -17.35 18.07
N THR A 803 4.09 -17.35 18.74
CA THR A 803 2.82 -17.81 18.16
C THR A 803 2.30 -16.82 17.11
N VAL A 804 2.44 -15.52 17.34
CA VAL A 804 2.10 -14.43 16.43
C VAL A 804 3.15 -14.28 15.34
#